data_4f950290d5146a9ad846a882c087d25d
#
_entry.id   4f950290d5146a9ad846a882c087d25d
#
_cell.length_a   1.000
_cell.length_b   1.000
_cell.length_c   1.000
_cell.angle_alpha   90.00
_cell.angle_beta   90.00
_cell.angle_gamma   90.00
#
_symmetry.space_group_name_H-M   'P 1'
#
loop_
_entity.id
_entity.type
_entity.pdbx_description
1 polymer ?
#
loop_
_entity_poly.entity_id
_entity_poly.type
_entity_poly.pdbx_seq_one_letter_code
_entity_poly.pdbx_strand_id
1 'polypeptide(L)'
;MQPAKIARKEVEEWLEKAGQQIGIKVEDLISQEECSSPSNLRRKIEESRQILEQGKEFTNAGVILVRDDHSIKGFPLLVEKCCGRDDIQEKILEWLKGDKVTRIAVSGMGGVGKTTIMKNVHNQLLIESKFETVIWVTVSKDFNITVQQKMKFDILQFQKKIASSLELKRQPDHENETKLAALISQRLGQGSFLLILDDVWEPFSLEDVGISNPVGNNGCKLVLTTRSKAVARAMDCNVIHVNPLPPEEALELFSEKIGSDVFSDGKIKRDIEPFLKQILQKCDGVPLAIVTVAKSMKGKLLPRHWKLALSEFSKFESIIDCLKFSYECLEQQCQECFLCCALYPEDYEIEKEELIEYWIEEGLIYKEGKTREAMNWKGHDILDKLVDNCLLQSIEYEDEECVSMHDLLREMALEISPQFLVKAGIALEKLPEEHEWRENLLKVSLMRNDITEIPSSMPSPKCPMLTTLLLSDNKISTIPEAFFEHMLGLKIVDLSKNRQLSRLPSSISKLEKLTTLLLWECESLREVPALSNLVGLKKLDLLRTSIEELPQGLNMLTNLKYLGLGGRLYETLDEPLLNLSKLQHLLVTANRHADTEFKWETIGIWGKLQNLEKLDLNSVHNLNMVFGEVGAIAESASLPAGTFSSLQDISVRHCNKIKKLCSVRWQGYLQKLQSIEVYDCKQLEEIIGSESKEGEKVTLPNLERLELTGLPLLKTIYSEDCNFWL
;
A
#
# COMPACT_ATOMS: atom_id res chain seq x y z
N MET A 1 26.37 -21.62 -30.54
CA MET A 1 25.36 -21.20 -31.53
C MET A 1 25.06 -19.74 -31.25
N GLN A 2 25.34 -18.86 -32.19
CA GLN A 2 24.99 -17.43 -32.07
C GLN A 2 23.46 -17.30 -32.13
N PRO A 3 22.80 -16.50 -31.25
CA PRO A 3 21.38 -16.25 -31.38
C PRO A 3 21.10 -15.55 -32.71
N ALA A 4 20.13 -16.03 -33.46
CA ALA A 4 19.67 -15.44 -34.68
C ALA A 4 19.20 -14.01 -34.40
N LYS A 5 19.79 -13.01 -35.07
CA LYS A 5 19.30 -11.63 -35.07
C LYS A 5 17.99 -11.60 -35.86
N ILE A 6 16.90 -11.69 -35.16
CA ILE A 6 15.57 -11.35 -35.69
C ILE A 6 15.58 -9.83 -35.89
N ALA A 7 15.22 -9.38 -37.08
CA ALA A 7 15.25 -7.96 -37.39
C ALA A 7 14.31 -7.19 -36.46
N ARG A 8 14.81 -6.13 -35.80
CA ARG A 8 14.06 -5.21 -34.93
C ARG A 8 12.67 -4.85 -35.49
N LYS A 9 12.60 -4.68 -36.82
CA LYS A 9 11.38 -4.37 -37.54
C LYS A 9 10.27 -5.44 -37.39
N GLU A 10 10.61 -6.72 -37.32
CA GLU A 10 9.63 -7.80 -37.18
C GLU A 10 9.01 -7.81 -35.76
N VAL A 11 9.81 -7.45 -34.73
CA VAL A 11 9.34 -7.32 -33.35
C VAL A 11 8.49 -6.06 -33.17
N GLU A 12 8.88 -4.95 -33.80
CA GLU A 12 8.10 -3.70 -33.80
C GLU A 12 6.74 -3.88 -34.49
N GLU A 13 6.72 -4.55 -35.67
CA GLU A 13 5.47 -4.88 -36.37
C GLU A 13 4.58 -5.84 -35.57
N TRP A 14 5.18 -6.75 -34.79
CA TRP A 14 4.44 -7.64 -33.90
C TRP A 14 3.86 -6.88 -32.69
N LEU A 15 4.64 -5.99 -32.05
CA LEU A 15 4.18 -5.16 -30.93
C LEU A 15 3.02 -4.25 -31.35
N GLU A 16 3.09 -3.67 -32.55
CA GLU A 16 2.02 -2.81 -33.09
C GLU A 16 0.73 -3.61 -33.34
N LYS A 17 0.82 -4.81 -33.90
CA LYS A 17 -0.33 -5.72 -34.09
C LYS A 17 -0.91 -6.19 -32.77
N ALA A 18 -0.06 -6.55 -31.79
CA ALA A 18 -0.48 -6.96 -30.47
C ALA A 18 -1.20 -5.80 -29.74
N GLY A 19 -0.66 -4.58 -29.80
CA GLY A 19 -1.26 -3.38 -29.22
C GLY A 19 -2.62 -3.03 -29.82
N GLN A 20 -2.78 -3.18 -31.14
CA GLN A 20 -4.05 -2.95 -31.82
C GLN A 20 -5.12 -3.98 -31.50
N GLN A 21 -4.76 -5.25 -31.27
CA GLN A 21 -5.71 -6.32 -30.97
C GLN A 21 -6.02 -6.48 -29.47
N ILE A 22 -5.05 -6.26 -28.60
CA ILE A 22 -5.22 -6.34 -27.12
C ILE A 22 -5.84 -5.05 -26.58
N GLY A 23 -5.63 -3.90 -27.22
CA GLY A 23 -6.22 -2.61 -26.84
C GLY A 23 -7.73 -2.48 -27.11
N ILE A 24 -8.38 -3.48 -27.71
CA ILE A 24 -9.84 -3.50 -27.85
C ILE A 24 -10.43 -3.93 -26.51
N LYS A 25 -10.95 -2.97 -25.75
CA LYS A 25 -11.68 -3.24 -24.50
C LYS A 25 -12.81 -4.23 -24.76
N VAL A 26 -13.05 -5.14 -23.80
CA VAL A 26 -14.12 -6.13 -23.85
C VAL A 26 -15.49 -5.46 -24.12
N GLU A 27 -15.67 -4.23 -23.66
CA GLU A 27 -16.85 -3.39 -23.90
C GLU A 27 -17.03 -3.02 -25.37
N ASP A 28 -15.94 -2.78 -26.12
CA ASP A 28 -15.98 -2.48 -27.57
C ASP A 28 -16.30 -3.76 -28.37
N LEU A 29 -15.94 -4.93 -27.85
CA LEU A 29 -16.30 -6.23 -28.43
C LEU A 29 -17.79 -6.59 -28.26
N ILE A 30 -18.41 -6.11 -27.18
CA ILE A 30 -19.83 -6.36 -26.89
C ILE A 30 -20.73 -5.39 -27.65
N SER A 31 -20.26 -4.18 -27.94
CA SER A 31 -21.03 -3.10 -28.59
C SER A 31 -21.02 -3.15 -30.13
N GLN A 32 -20.13 -3.94 -30.76
CA GLN A 32 -20.08 -4.08 -32.21
C GLN A 32 -21.01 -5.21 -32.70
N GLU A 33 -22.00 -4.87 -33.53
CA GLU A 33 -22.92 -5.81 -34.17
C GLU A 33 -22.23 -6.96 -34.94
N GLU A 34 -20.96 -6.82 -35.31
CA GLU A 34 -20.14 -7.84 -35.97
C GLU A 34 -19.79 -9.06 -35.10
N CYS A 35 -19.95 -8.99 -33.77
CA CYS A 35 -19.66 -10.12 -32.86
C CYS A 35 -20.85 -11.05 -32.60
N SER A 36 -21.98 -10.85 -33.24
CA SER A 36 -23.17 -11.69 -33.07
C SER A 36 -23.08 -13.11 -33.65
N SER A 37 -22.01 -13.44 -34.38
CA SER A 37 -21.80 -14.77 -34.94
C SER A 37 -20.71 -15.55 -34.19
N PRO A 38 -20.96 -16.78 -33.71
CA PRO A 38 -19.97 -17.65 -33.07
C PRO A 38 -18.73 -17.94 -33.93
N SER A 39 -18.85 -17.84 -35.25
CA SER A 39 -17.74 -17.98 -36.20
C SER A 39 -16.77 -16.83 -36.19
N ASN A 40 -17.24 -15.60 -36.04
CA ASN A 40 -16.38 -14.41 -35.97
C ASN A 40 -15.64 -14.34 -34.61
N LEU A 41 -16.28 -14.73 -33.54
CA LEU A 41 -15.64 -14.82 -32.23
C LEU A 41 -14.51 -15.87 -32.21
N ARG A 42 -14.74 -17.05 -32.81
CA ARG A 42 -13.72 -18.09 -32.94
C ARG A 42 -12.54 -17.64 -33.79
N ARG A 43 -12.78 -16.89 -34.87
CA ARG A 43 -11.70 -16.32 -35.70
C ARG A 43 -10.84 -15.33 -34.93
N LYS A 44 -11.46 -14.40 -34.20
CA LYS A 44 -10.72 -13.40 -33.36
C LYS A 44 -9.90 -14.07 -32.25
N ILE A 45 -10.43 -15.11 -31.60
CA ILE A 45 -9.71 -15.91 -30.61
C ILE A 45 -8.51 -16.61 -31.25
N GLU A 46 -8.67 -17.17 -32.45
CA GLU A 46 -7.58 -17.86 -33.12
C GLU A 46 -6.49 -16.90 -33.63
N GLU A 47 -6.86 -15.71 -34.12
CA GLU A 47 -5.93 -14.62 -34.45
C GLU A 47 -5.14 -14.15 -33.23
N SER A 48 -5.79 -13.98 -32.08
CA SER A 48 -5.13 -13.63 -30.82
C SER A 48 -4.18 -14.73 -30.31
N ARG A 49 -4.57 -16.02 -30.48
CA ARG A 49 -3.68 -17.15 -30.18
C ARG A 49 -2.42 -17.16 -31.05
N GLN A 50 -2.56 -16.91 -32.34
CA GLN A 50 -1.39 -16.85 -33.27
C GLN A 50 -0.42 -15.75 -32.90
N ILE A 51 -0.92 -14.58 -32.49
CA ILE A 51 -0.09 -13.48 -32.01
C ILE A 51 0.64 -13.84 -30.71
N LEU A 52 -0.04 -14.52 -29.78
CA LEU A 52 0.57 -15.02 -28.54
C LEU A 52 1.66 -16.08 -28.81
N GLU A 53 1.44 -16.98 -29.79
CA GLU A 53 2.45 -17.98 -30.16
C GLU A 53 3.66 -17.36 -30.81
N GLN A 54 3.49 -16.38 -31.69
CA GLN A 54 4.62 -15.58 -32.23
C GLN A 54 5.40 -14.87 -31.14
N GLY A 55 4.73 -14.30 -30.13
CA GLY A 55 5.39 -13.70 -28.98
C GLY A 55 6.23 -14.71 -28.17
N LYS A 56 5.74 -15.94 -28.02
CA LYS A 56 6.49 -17.04 -27.38
C LYS A 56 7.72 -17.46 -28.22
N GLU A 57 7.63 -17.45 -29.54
CA GLU A 57 8.77 -17.73 -30.43
C GLU A 57 9.87 -16.67 -30.29
N PHE A 58 9.53 -15.38 -30.19
CA PHE A 58 10.48 -14.32 -29.91
C PHE A 58 11.16 -14.48 -28.55
N THR A 59 10.40 -14.86 -27.51
CA THR A 59 10.93 -15.12 -26.16
C THR A 59 11.85 -16.34 -26.14
N ASN A 60 11.45 -17.45 -26.81
CA ASN A 60 12.24 -18.68 -26.89
C ASN A 60 13.50 -18.52 -27.78
N ALA A 61 13.49 -17.62 -28.76
CA ALA A 61 14.65 -17.29 -29.59
C ALA A 61 15.66 -16.40 -28.85
N GLY A 62 15.41 -16.06 -27.57
CA GLY A 62 16.30 -15.21 -26.78
C GLY A 62 16.44 -13.80 -27.36
N VAL A 63 15.38 -13.29 -28.02
CA VAL A 63 15.32 -11.90 -28.47
C VAL A 63 15.21 -11.03 -27.24
N ILE A 64 16.35 -10.76 -26.62
CA ILE A 64 16.49 -9.66 -25.69
C ILE A 64 16.45 -8.42 -26.60
N LEU A 65 15.40 -7.61 -26.46
CA LEU A 65 15.44 -6.23 -26.92
C LEU A 65 16.56 -5.57 -26.13
N VAL A 66 17.78 -5.62 -26.67
CA VAL A 66 18.88 -4.79 -26.18
C VAL A 66 18.41 -3.37 -26.49
N ARG A 67 17.82 -2.71 -25.49
CA ARG A 67 17.74 -1.25 -25.53
C ARG A 67 19.18 -0.79 -25.76
N ASP A 68 19.38 0.05 -26.79
CA ASP A 68 20.64 0.76 -26.93
C ASP A 68 21.01 1.31 -25.55
N ASP A 69 22.27 1.15 -25.14
CA ASP A 69 22.80 1.47 -23.80
C ASP A 69 22.66 2.96 -23.39
N HIS A 70 22.00 3.76 -24.23
CA HIS A 70 21.69 5.19 -24.05
C HIS A 70 20.23 5.49 -23.75
N SER A 71 19.37 4.48 -23.46
CA SER A 71 17.99 4.76 -23.10
C SER A 71 17.88 5.31 -21.67
N ILE A 72 17.16 6.42 -21.52
CA ILE A 72 16.82 7.03 -20.23
C ILE A 72 16.22 5.97 -19.31
N LYS A 73 16.83 5.77 -18.13
CA LYS A 73 16.28 4.93 -17.09
C LYS A 73 15.19 5.71 -16.36
N GLY A 74 13.96 5.33 -16.54
CA GLY A 74 12.79 5.91 -15.87
C GLY A 74 11.51 5.28 -16.42
N PHE A 75 10.46 5.23 -15.58
CA PHE A 75 9.13 4.73 -15.94
C PHE A 75 8.16 5.90 -16.12
N PRO A 76 7.23 5.86 -17.12
CA PRO A 76 6.21 6.87 -17.25
C PRO A 76 5.34 6.91 -15.97
N LEU A 77 5.09 8.13 -15.47
CA LEU A 77 4.23 8.35 -14.32
C LEU A 77 2.78 8.48 -14.80
N LEU A 78 1.85 7.90 -14.04
CA LEU A 78 0.43 8.09 -14.29
C LEU A 78 0.06 9.55 -14.02
N VAL A 79 -0.53 10.20 -15.03
CA VAL A 79 -0.93 11.61 -14.92
C VAL A 79 -2.16 11.89 -15.76
N GLU A 80 -3.07 12.69 -15.20
CA GLU A 80 -4.17 13.26 -15.96
C GLU A 80 -3.68 14.41 -16.85
N LYS A 81 -4.37 14.65 -17.96
CA LYS A 81 -4.09 15.79 -18.84
C LYS A 81 -4.13 17.10 -18.05
N CYS A 82 -3.10 17.90 -18.18
CA CYS A 82 -2.99 19.18 -17.50
C CYS A 82 -3.67 20.28 -18.33
N CYS A 83 -4.82 20.77 -17.85
CA CYS A 83 -5.52 21.87 -18.53
C CYS A 83 -4.90 23.23 -18.18
N GLY A 84 -4.75 24.11 -19.17
CA GLY A 84 -4.35 25.50 -18.98
C GLY A 84 -2.92 25.72 -18.44
N ARG A 85 -1.97 24.82 -18.75
CA ARG A 85 -0.59 24.89 -18.24
C ARG A 85 0.48 24.70 -19.33
N ASP A 86 0.10 24.76 -20.57
CA ASP A 86 1.01 24.47 -21.70
C ASP A 86 2.16 25.49 -21.73
N ASP A 87 1.91 26.77 -21.45
CA ASP A 87 2.88 27.85 -21.37
C ASP A 87 3.95 27.60 -20.28
N ILE A 88 3.54 27.11 -19.13
CA ILE A 88 4.44 26.78 -18.02
C ILE A 88 5.26 25.53 -18.35
N GLN A 89 4.63 24.51 -18.93
CA GLN A 89 5.34 23.28 -19.37
C GLN A 89 6.36 23.60 -20.45
N GLU A 90 6.00 24.38 -21.47
CA GLU A 90 6.91 24.80 -22.52
C GLU A 90 8.11 25.57 -21.97
N LYS A 91 7.88 26.50 -21.03
CA LYS A 91 8.94 27.25 -20.39
C LYS A 91 9.89 26.37 -19.56
N ILE A 92 9.36 25.39 -18.82
CA ILE A 92 10.19 24.44 -18.08
C ILE A 92 11.04 23.63 -19.07
N LEU A 93 10.42 23.11 -20.14
CA LEU A 93 11.11 22.34 -21.17
C LEU A 93 12.18 23.19 -21.90
N GLU A 94 11.90 24.44 -22.21
CA GLU A 94 12.88 25.37 -22.79
C GLU A 94 14.11 25.51 -21.89
N TRP A 95 13.90 25.75 -20.59
CA TRP A 95 15.00 25.87 -19.62
C TRP A 95 15.77 24.55 -19.42
N LEU A 96 15.07 23.42 -19.47
CA LEU A 96 15.71 22.10 -19.42
C LEU A 96 16.51 21.79 -20.67
N LYS A 97 16.06 22.26 -21.84
CA LYS A 97 16.76 22.08 -23.12
C LYS A 97 17.95 23.02 -23.27
N GLY A 98 17.90 24.21 -22.65
CA GLY A 98 18.98 25.20 -22.71
C GLY A 98 20.10 24.95 -21.70
N ASP A 99 21.29 25.50 -21.92
CA ASP A 99 22.46 25.28 -21.06
C ASP A 99 22.61 26.35 -19.97
N LYS A 100 21.86 27.45 -20.04
CA LYS A 100 22.01 28.61 -19.15
C LYS A 100 21.43 28.38 -17.73
N VAL A 101 20.33 27.61 -17.65
CA VAL A 101 19.64 27.35 -16.39
C VAL A 101 19.87 25.90 -15.99
N THR A 102 20.47 25.67 -14.84
CA THR A 102 20.77 24.32 -14.33
C THR A 102 19.90 23.93 -13.17
N ARG A 103 19.32 24.91 -12.46
CA ARG A 103 18.44 24.70 -11.31
C ARG A 103 17.14 25.48 -11.51
N ILE A 104 16.04 24.78 -11.45
CA ILE A 104 14.68 25.31 -11.67
C ILE A 104 13.84 25.04 -10.43
N ALA A 105 13.09 26.02 -9.96
CA ALA A 105 12.08 25.85 -8.94
C ALA A 105 10.70 26.20 -9.50
N VAL A 106 9.78 25.23 -9.45
CA VAL A 106 8.37 25.42 -9.76
C VAL A 106 7.65 25.73 -8.46
N SER A 107 7.31 26.99 -8.23
CA SER A 107 6.72 27.44 -6.95
C SER A 107 5.25 27.84 -7.09
N GLY A 108 4.44 27.58 -6.07
CA GLY A 108 3.03 27.94 -6.03
C GLY A 108 2.31 27.33 -4.84
N MET A 109 1.09 27.76 -4.57
CA MET A 109 0.30 27.26 -3.44
C MET A 109 -0.02 25.77 -3.57
N GLY A 110 -0.50 25.14 -2.47
CA GLY A 110 -0.99 23.77 -2.46
C GLY A 110 -2.16 23.59 -3.43
N GLY A 111 -2.25 22.42 -4.07
CA GLY A 111 -3.35 22.10 -4.98
C GLY A 111 -3.37 22.86 -6.32
N VAL A 112 -2.34 23.69 -6.61
CA VAL A 112 -2.27 24.50 -7.85
C VAL A 112 -1.79 23.69 -9.08
N GLY A 113 -1.41 22.43 -8.87
CA GLY A 113 -1.03 21.50 -9.94
C GLY A 113 0.48 21.42 -10.24
N LYS A 114 1.39 21.83 -9.33
CA LYS A 114 2.85 21.74 -9.52
C LYS A 114 3.32 20.35 -9.87
N THR A 115 2.96 19.36 -9.06
CA THR A 115 3.27 17.94 -9.25
C THR A 115 2.73 17.42 -10.57
N THR A 116 1.49 17.77 -10.93
CA THR A 116 0.87 17.37 -12.20
C THR A 116 1.64 17.93 -13.40
N ILE A 117 2.02 19.21 -13.37
CA ILE A 117 2.87 19.84 -14.40
C ILE A 117 4.18 19.07 -14.54
N MET A 118 4.84 18.79 -13.42
CA MET A 118 6.14 18.11 -13.42
C MET A 118 6.06 16.66 -13.88
N LYS A 119 4.99 15.92 -13.55
CA LYS A 119 4.76 14.56 -14.08
C LYS A 119 4.58 14.57 -15.61
N ASN A 120 3.86 15.55 -16.15
CA ASN A 120 3.74 15.71 -17.61
C ASN A 120 5.09 16.02 -18.26
N VAL A 121 5.87 16.95 -17.69
CA VAL A 121 7.23 17.28 -18.17
C VAL A 121 8.15 16.05 -18.09
N HIS A 122 8.09 15.30 -16.99
CA HIS A 122 8.85 14.07 -16.82
C HIS A 122 8.53 13.05 -17.94
N ASN A 123 7.26 12.76 -18.17
CA ASN A 123 6.84 11.81 -19.20
C ASN A 123 7.24 12.24 -20.61
N GLN A 124 7.18 13.54 -20.90
CA GLN A 124 7.64 14.08 -22.18
C GLN A 124 9.14 13.92 -22.37
N LEU A 125 9.94 14.16 -21.32
CA LEU A 125 11.41 14.03 -21.39
C LEU A 125 11.85 12.57 -21.53
N LEU A 126 11.10 11.61 -21.01
CA LEU A 126 11.35 10.19 -21.25
C LEU A 126 11.25 9.83 -22.75
N ILE A 127 10.36 10.49 -23.48
CA ILE A 127 10.21 10.28 -24.93
C ILE A 127 11.35 10.97 -25.69
N GLU A 128 11.76 12.17 -25.29
CA GLU A 128 12.77 12.98 -25.99
C GLU A 128 14.21 12.50 -25.78
N SER A 129 14.48 11.60 -24.83
CA SER A 129 15.79 10.95 -24.58
C SER A 129 16.98 11.91 -24.41
N LYS A 130 16.78 13.05 -23.77
CA LYS A 130 17.84 14.07 -23.59
C LYS A 130 18.80 13.78 -22.45
N PHE A 131 18.31 13.13 -21.37
CA PHE A 131 19.09 12.78 -20.19
C PHE A 131 19.34 11.27 -20.14
N GLU A 132 20.51 10.85 -19.71
CA GLU A 132 20.83 9.42 -19.54
C GLU A 132 20.11 8.82 -18.35
N THR A 133 19.77 9.66 -17.35
CA THR A 133 19.04 9.24 -16.16
C THR A 133 18.06 10.34 -15.74
N VAL A 134 16.80 9.97 -15.53
CA VAL A 134 15.78 10.85 -14.94
C VAL A 134 15.34 10.26 -13.61
N ILE A 135 15.49 11.05 -12.55
CA ILE A 135 15.22 10.63 -11.16
C ILE A 135 14.08 11.46 -10.62
N TRP A 136 13.04 10.82 -10.11
CA TRP A 136 11.96 11.46 -9.38
C TRP A 136 12.02 11.10 -7.90
N VAL A 137 12.04 12.10 -7.03
CA VAL A 137 11.99 11.90 -5.58
C VAL A 137 11.00 12.89 -4.98
N THR A 138 9.97 12.39 -4.31
CA THR A 138 9.08 13.21 -3.49
C THR A 138 9.77 13.48 -2.15
N VAL A 139 9.91 14.77 -1.81
CA VAL A 139 10.57 15.23 -0.59
C VAL A 139 9.48 15.61 0.41
N SER A 140 8.99 14.60 1.14
CA SER A 140 7.96 14.81 2.16
C SER A 140 8.51 15.56 3.37
N LYS A 141 7.64 16.07 4.22
CA LYS A 141 8.02 16.68 5.52
C LYS A 141 8.77 15.70 6.43
N ASP A 142 8.67 14.40 6.18
CA ASP A 142 9.33 13.34 6.93
C ASP A 142 10.86 13.45 6.95
N PHE A 143 11.44 14.17 5.99
CA PHE A 143 12.89 14.44 5.97
C PHE A 143 13.32 15.61 6.86
N ASN A 144 12.39 16.28 7.55
CA ASN A 144 12.68 17.40 8.40
C ASN A 144 12.68 16.98 9.88
N ILE A 145 13.87 16.77 10.45
CA ILE A 145 14.05 16.37 11.85
C ILE A 145 14.09 17.62 12.73
N THR A 146 13.35 17.62 13.82
CA THR A 146 13.41 18.69 14.82
C THR A 146 14.52 18.41 15.83
N VAL A 147 15.66 19.06 15.70
CA VAL A 147 16.77 18.99 16.66
C VAL A 147 16.84 20.31 17.44
N GLN A 148 16.71 20.25 18.78
CA GLN A 148 16.81 21.44 19.67
C GLN A 148 15.93 22.62 19.22
N GLN A 149 14.66 22.35 18.88
CA GLN A 149 13.68 23.34 18.37
C GLN A 149 14.00 23.92 16.98
N LYS A 150 14.94 23.36 16.24
CA LYS A 150 15.17 23.67 14.83
C LYS A 150 14.88 22.45 13.97
N MET A 151 14.13 22.66 12.90
CA MET A 151 13.96 21.63 11.87
C MET A 151 15.31 21.37 11.18
N LYS A 152 15.69 20.11 11.05
CA LYS A 152 16.88 19.66 10.33
C LYS A 152 16.48 18.56 9.35
N PHE A 153 17.06 18.62 8.15
CA PHE A 153 16.79 17.66 7.09
C PHE A 153 17.46 16.31 7.38
N ASP A 154 16.71 15.20 7.29
CA ASP A 154 17.26 13.83 7.43
C ASP A 154 17.94 13.41 6.14
N ILE A 155 19.23 13.65 6.08
CA ILE A 155 20.05 13.37 4.91
C ILE A 155 20.09 11.87 4.61
N LEU A 156 20.22 11.01 5.61
CA LEU A 156 20.36 9.56 5.41
C LEU A 156 19.10 8.91 4.83
N GLN A 157 17.93 9.27 5.34
CA GLN A 157 16.66 8.77 4.80
C GLN A 157 16.46 9.24 3.35
N PHE A 158 16.77 10.50 3.09
CA PHE A 158 16.65 11.05 1.76
C PHE A 158 17.64 10.39 0.77
N GLN A 159 18.89 10.15 1.21
CA GLN A 159 19.87 9.39 0.42
C GLN A 159 19.39 7.98 0.10
N LYS A 160 18.75 7.28 1.06
CA LYS A 160 18.19 5.95 0.84
C LYS A 160 17.10 5.97 -0.24
N LYS A 161 16.25 6.99 -0.26
CA LYS A 161 15.21 7.15 -1.28
C LYS A 161 15.81 7.42 -2.67
N ILE A 162 16.82 8.28 -2.77
CA ILE A 162 17.57 8.49 -4.01
C ILE A 162 18.27 7.21 -4.47
N ALA A 163 18.91 6.48 -3.56
CA ALA A 163 19.59 5.23 -3.87
C ALA A 163 18.63 4.17 -4.41
N SER A 164 17.41 4.10 -3.85
CA SER A 164 16.32 3.23 -4.35
C SER A 164 15.94 3.62 -5.78
N SER A 165 15.70 4.92 -6.04
CA SER A 165 15.36 5.43 -7.37
C SER A 165 16.50 5.21 -8.41
N LEU A 166 17.74 5.06 -7.95
CA LEU A 166 18.92 4.72 -8.78
C LEU A 166 19.15 3.21 -8.91
N GLU A 167 18.27 2.37 -8.37
CA GLU A 167 18.41 0.91 -8.33
C GLU A 167 19.73 0.41 -7.71
N LEU A 168 20.27 1.14 -6.74
CA LEU A 168 21.47 0.73 -6.05
C LEU A 168 21.17 -0.46 -5.14
N LYS A 169 21.84 -1.61 -5.36
CA LYS A 169 21.64 -2.82 -4.56
C LYS A 169 21.91 -2.54 -3.08
N ARG A 170 21.01 -2.96 -2.21
CA ARG A 170 21.19 -2.86 -0.75
C ARG A 170 22.48 -3.54 -0.32
N GLN A 171 23.35 -2.79 0.33
CA GLN A 171 24.57 -3.26 0.95
C GLN A 171 24.63 -2.78 2.41
N PRO A 172 25.39 -3.44 3.32
CA PRO A 172 25.55 -2.99 4.71
C PRO A 172 26.04 -1.53 4.85
N ASP A 173 26.72 -1.02 3.83
CA ASP A 173 27.25 0.34 3.81
C ASP A 173 26.16 1.44 3.64
N HIS A 174 24.92 1.07 3.33
CA HIS A 174 23.79 2.03 3.21
C HIS A 174 23.31 2.60 4.55
N GLU A 175 23.90 2.23 5.67
CA GLU A 175 23.64 2.81 6.99
C GLU A 175 24.56 4.00 7.33
N ASN A 176 25.50 4.34 6.44
CA ASN A 176 26.47 5.43 6.65
C ASN A 176 26.27 6.53 5.60
N GLU A 177 25.90 7.74 6.06
CA GLU A 177 25.63 8.92 5.21
C GLU A 177 26.76 9.21 4.22
N THR A 178 28.01 9.22 4.69
CA THR A 178 29.17 9.56 3.86
C THR A 178 29.41 8.53 2.77
N LYS A 179 29.24 7.24 3.08
CA LYS A 179 29.42 6.18 2.10
C LYS A 179 28.29 6.16 1.07
N LEU A 180 27.06 6.38 1.52
CA LEU A 180 25.90 6.42 0.63
C LEU A 180 25.95 7.64 -0.28
N ALA A 181 26.37 8.82 0.24
CA ALA A 181 26.64 10.02 -0.58
C ALA A 181 27.67 9.73 -1.69
N ALA A 182 28.78 9.03 -1.34
CA ALA A 182 29.81 8.69 -2.31
C ALA A 182 29.30 7.73 -3.40
N LEU A 183 28.47 6.75 -3.05
CA LEU A 183 27.85 5.81 -4.01
C LEU A 183 26.87 6.54 -4.95
N ILE A 184 26.02 7.42 -4.42
CA ILE A 184 25.11 8.28 -5.20
C ILE A 184 25.91 9.16 -6.16
N SER A 185 26.94 9.85 -5.65
CA SER A 185 27.81 10.71 -6.47
C SER A 185 28.52 9.94 -7.57
N GLN A 186 29.05 8.77 -7.26
CA GLN A 186 29.69 7.89 -8.26
C GLN A 186 28.71 7.47 -9.36
N ARG A 187 27.48 7.12 -8.99
CA ARG A 187 26.45 6.67 -9.95
C ARG A 187 25.96 7.80 -10.85
N LEU A 188 25.74 8.99 -10.29
CA LEU A 188 25.32 10.19 -11.01
C LEU A 188 26.45 10.78 -11.87
N GLY A 189 27.69 10.63 -11.45
CA GLY A 189 28.87 11.12 -12.20
C GLY A 189 29.16 10.37 -13.51
N GLN A 190 28.43 9.31 -13.83
CA GLN A 190 28.65 8.51 -15.03
C GLN A 190 27.98 9.09 -16.30
N GLY A 191 27.13 10.12 -16.17
CA GLY A 191 26.43 10.70 -17.32
C GLY A 191 25.59 11.92 -16.99
N SER A 192 24.79 12.37 -17.97
CA SER A 192 23.85 13.47 -17.78
C SER A 192 22.61 13.00 -17.02
N PHE A 193 22.19 13.77 -16.01
CA PHE A 193 21.01 13.44 -15.24
C PHE A 193 20.05 14.61 -15.08
N LEU A 194 18.77 14.29 -14.95
CA LEU A 194 17.73 15.18 -14.44
C LEU A 194 17.24 14.66 -13.09
N LEU A 195 17.41 15.48 -12.05
CA LEU A 195 16.83 15.20 -10.73
C LEU A 195 15.61 16.09 -10.52
N ILE A 196 14.46 15.46 -10.27
CA ILE A 196 13.19 16.11 -9.94
C ILE A 196 12.90 15.85 -8.48
N LEU A 197 12.86 16.92 -7.67
CA LEU A 197 12.52 16.91 -6.26
C LEU A 197 11.13 17.50 -6.09
N ASP A 198 10.16 16.67 -5.79
CA ASP A 198 8.78 17.12 -5.63
C ASP A 198 8.47 17.44 -4.16
N ASP A 199 7.80 18.57 -3.92
CA ASP A 199 7.33 19.11 -2.63
C ASP A 199 8.43 19.36 -1.59
N VAL A 200 9.44 20.15 -1.95
CA VAL A 200 10.54 20.56 -1.04
C VAL A 200 10.07 21.63 -0.07
N TRP A 201 10.16 21.33 1.24
CA TRP A 201 9.71 22.21 2.33
C TRP A 201 10.82 23.05 2.94
N GLU A 202 12.02 22.49 3.07
CA GLU A 202 13.19 23.13 3.68
C GLU A 202 14.40 23.03 2.76
N PRO A 203 15.31 24.04 2.76
CA PRO A 203 16.51 23.96 1.96
C PRO A 203 17.52 22.98 2.57
N PHE A 204 18.25 22.28 1.74
CA PHE A 204 19.33 21.38 2.12
C PHE A 204 20.52 21.48 1.15
N SER A 205 21.70 20.99 1.56
CA SER A 205 22.88 20.95 0.72
C SER A 205 22.82 19.73 -0.21
N LEU A 206 22.93 19.96 -1.53
CA LEU A 206 23.02 18.87 -2.51
C LEU A 206 24.28 18.02 -2.31
N GLU A 207 25.37 18.64 -1.86
CA GLU A 207 26.67 17.98 -1.63
C GLU A 207 26.60 17.00 -0.48
N ASP A 208 25.88 17.34 0.60
CA ASP A 208 25.67 16.46 1.75
C ASP A 208 24.89 15.20 1.35
N VAL A 209 24.04 15.31 0.35
CA VAL A 209 23.26 14.19 -0.19
C VAL A 209 24.06 13.35 -1.19
N GLY A 210 25.21 13.81 -1.64
CA GLY A 210 26.04 13.16 -2.66
C GLY A 210 25.69 13.57 -4.09
N ILE A 211 24.96 14.65 -4.28
CA ILE A 211 24.59 15.19 -5.57
C ILE A 211 25.56 16.33 -5.93
N SER A 212 26.34 16.11 -6.98
CA SER A 212 27.22 17.15 -7.50
C SER A 212 26.41 18.33 -8.02
N ASN A 213 26.86 19.55 -7.72
CA ASN A 213 26.21 20.75 -8.21
C ASN A 213 26.08 20.72 -9.74
N PRO A 214 24.87 20.88 -10.30
CA PRO A 214 24.69 20.97 -11.74
C PRO A 214 25.43 22.24 -12.25
N VAL A 215 26.43 22.02 -13.13
CA VAL A 215 27.19 23.09 -13.77
C VAL A 215 26.85 23.09 -15.26
N GLY A 216 26.70 24.25 -15.86
CA GLY A 216 26.11 24.45 -17.19
C GLY A 216 26.65 23.61 -18.35
N ASN A 217 27.80 22.95 -18.19
CA ASN A 217 28.43 22.18 -19.29
C ASN A 217 28.38 20.66 -19.08
N ASN A 218 27.85 20.13 -17.98
CA ASN A 218 27.84 18.69 -17.69
C ASN A 218 26.53 17.99 -18.05
N GLY A 219 25.55 18.72 -18.63
CA GLY A 219 24.24 18.17 -19.00
C GLY A 219 23.32 17.82 -17.81
N CYS A 220 23.75 18.12 -16.57
CA CYS A 220 22.98 17.80 -15.36
C CYS A 220 22.02 18.93 -14.99
N LYS A 221 20.80 18.58 -14.58
CA LYS A 221 19.76 19.54 -14.22
C LYS A 221 19.09 19.13 -12.92
N LEU A 222 18.68 20.16 -12.14
CA LEU A 222 17.83 20.02 -10.96
C LEU A 222 16.52 20.76 -11.20
N VAL A 223 15.39 20.12 -10.93
CA VAL A 223 14.08 20.76 -10.83
C VAL A 223 13.51 20.43 -9.46
N LEU A 224 13.01 21.44 -8.76
CA LEU A 224 12.26 21.22 -7.54
C LEU A 224 10.89 21.87 -7.59
N THR A 225 9.90 21.27 -6.94
CA THR A 225 8.62 21.93 -6.65
C THR A 225 8.59 22.35 -5.19
N THR A 226 7.99 23.48 -4.89
CA THR A 226 7.89 23.97 -3.53
C THR A 226 6.74 24.98 -3.39
N ARG A 227 6.22 25.13 -2.18
CA ARG A 227 5.27 26.20 -1.81
C ARG A 227 5.99 27.49 -1.40
N SER A 228 7.28 27.39 -1.02
CA SER A 228 8.06 28.47 -0.45
C SER A 228 9.03 29.10 -1.46
N LYS A 229 8.84 30.39 -1.77
CA LYS A 229 9.82 31.15 -2.55
C LYS A 229 11.17 31.30 -1.81
N ALA A 230 11.17 31.22 -0.47
CA ALA A 230 12.38 31.28 0.33
C ALA A 230 13.24 30.02 0.12
N VAL A 231 12.63 28.84 0.09
CA VAL A 231 13.29 27.56 -0.22
C VAL A 231 13.90 27.61 -1.62
N ALA A 232 13.12 28.02 -2.62
CA ALA A 232 13.62 28.15 -4.00
C ALA A 232 14.87 29.03 -4.12
N ARG A 233 14.90 30.15 -3.38
CA ARG A 233 16.06 31.05 -3.33
C ARG A 233 17.24 30.45 -2.59
N ALA A 234 17.00 29.82 -1.43
CA ALA A 234 18.04 29.19 -0.63
C ALA A 234 18.71 28.01 -1.37
N MET A 235 18.00 27.36 -2.32
CA MET A 235 18.51 26.31 -3.19
C MET A 235 19.12 26.85 -4.51
N ASP A 236 19.32 28.18 -4.64
CA ASP A 236 19.86 28.88 -5.83
C ASP A 236 19.12 28.54 -7.15
N CYS A 237 17.79 28.43 -7.09
CA CYS A 237 16.98 28.06 -8.23
C CYS A 237 16.42 29.27 -8.99
N ASN A 238 16.33 29.14 -10.31
CA ASN A 238 15.53 30.03 -11.15
C ASN A 238 14.03 29.67 -10.97
N VAL A 239 13.22 30.65 -10.58
CA VAL A 239 11.84 30.39 -10.16
C VAL A 239 10.85 30.56 -11.31
N ILE A 240 10.01 29.55 -11.51
CA ILE A 240 8.78 29.62 -12.30
C ILE A 240 7.61 29.58 -11.30
N HIS A 241 6.77 30.63 -11.32
CA HIS A 241 5.63 30.71 -10.42
C HIS A 241 4.37 30.17 -11.11
N VAL A 242 3.68 29.23 -10.44
CA VAL A 242 2.41 28.68 -10.88
C VAL A 242 1.29 29.40 -10.15
N ASN A 243 0.54 30.21 -10.90
CA ASN A 243 -0.62 30.91 -10.38
C ASN A 243 -1.88 30.02 -10.43
N PRO A 244 -2.95 30.30 -9.67
CA PRO A 244 -4.27 29.74 -9.89
C PRO A 244 -4.73 29.88 -11.35
N LEU A 245 -5.65 29.02 -11.81
CA LEU A 245 -6.20 29.06 -13.17
C LEU A 245 -7.02 30.33 -13.36
N PRO A 246 -6.89 31.01 -14.51
CA PRO A 246 -7.80 32.08 -14.88
C PRO A 246 -9.24 31.55 -15.05
N PRO A 247 -10.27 32.40 -14.93
CA PRO A 247 -11.68 31.95 -14.92
C PRO A 247 -12.10 31.11 -16.12
N GLU A 248 -11.54 31.35 -17.30
CA GLU A 248 -11.86 30.62 -18.53
C GLU A 248 -11.32 29.18 -18.48
N GLU A 249 -10.06 29.01 -18.08
CA GLU A 249 -9.42 27.71 -17.91
C GLU A 249 -10.02 26.94 -16.72
N ALA A 250 -10.39 27.64 -15.64
CA ALA A 250 -11.10 27.06 -14.52
C ALA A 250 -12.47 26.46 -14.93
N LEU A 251 -13.19 27.14 -15.81
CA LEU A 251 -14.44 26.66 -16.38
C LEU A 251 -14.22 25.47 -17.31
N GLU A 252 -13.17 25.50 -18.11
CA GLU A 252 -12.80 24.39 -18.99
C GLU A 252 -12.49 23.12 -18.18
N LEU A 253 -11.61 23.22 -17.16
CA LEU A 253 -11.28 22.12 -16.25
C LEU A 253 -12.53 21.57 -15.56
N PHE A 254 -13.38 22.46 -15.04
CA PHE A 254 -14.63 22.05 -14.40
C PHE A 254 -15.54 21.28 -15.38
N SER A 255 -15.67 21.79 -16.61
CA SER A 255 -16.51 21.20 -17.65
C SER A 255 -16.01 19.82 -18.08
N GLU A 256 -14.71 19.62 -18.14
CA GLU A 256 -14.09 18.31 -18.39
C GLU A 256 -14.41 17.30 -17.28
N LYS A 257 -14.25 17.71 -16.03
CA LYS A 257 -14.37 16.80 -14.87
C LYS A 257 -15.81 16.47 -14.47
N ILE A 258 -16.76 17.35 -14.72
CA ILE A 258 -18.18 17.08 -14.40
C ILE A 258 -18.82 16.09 -15.38
N GLY A 259 -18.29 15.99 -16.60
CA GLY A 259 -18.77 15.11 -17.66
C GLY A 259 -19.67 15.81 -18.69
N SER A 260 -19.75 15.20 -19.89
CA SER A 260 -20.44 15.75 -21.06
C SER A 260 -21.95 15.94 -20.87
N ASP A 261 -22.57 15.14 -20.01
CA ASP A 261 -24.04 15.07 -19.88
C ASP A 261 -24.65 16.36 -19.35
N VAL A 262 -23.92 17.11 -18.50
CA VAL A 262 -24.40 18.37 -17.92
C VAL A 262 -24.38 19.52 -18.94
N PHE A 263 -23.42 19.49 -19.88
CA PHE A 263 -23.21 20.58 -20.84
C PHE A 263 -23.71 20.28 -22.26
N SER A 264 -24.10 19.05 -22.56
CA SER A 264 -24.66 18.65 -23.86
C SER A 264 -26.05 19.24 -24.11
N ASP A 265 -26.88 19.42 -23.07
CA ASP A 265 -28.16 20.09 -23.14
C ASP A 265 -28.00 21.59 -22.92
N GLY A 266 -28.11 22.37 -24.01
CA GLY A 266 -27.97 23.82 -23.96
C GLY A 266 -29.00 24.55 -23.09
N LYS A 267 -30.13 23.90 -22.70
CA LYS A 267 -31.08 24.43 -21.74
C LYS A 267 -30.58 24.26 -20.32
N ILE A 268 -30.14 23.06 -19.97
CA ILE A 268 -29.54 22.76 -18.65
C ILE A 268 -28.36 23.68 -18.42
N LYS A 269 -27.46 23.80 -19.40
CA LYS A 269 -26.28 24.68 -19.31
C LYS A 269 -26.69 26.13 -18.98
N ARG A 270 -27.67 26.71 -19.66
CA ARG A 270 -28.12 28.10 -19.41
C ARG A 270 -28.71 28.27 -18.01
N ASP A 271 -29.45 27.26 -17.53
CA ASP A 271 -30.14 27.33 -16.24
C ASP A 271 -29.17 27.21 -15.05
N ILE A 272 -28.03 26.55 -15.21
CA ILE A 272 -27.03 26.33 -14.16
C ILE A 272 -25.84 27.31 -14.23
N GLU A 273 -25.52 27.86 -15.38
CA GLU A 273 -24.36 28.73 -15.61
C GLU A 273 -24.19 29.89 -14.61
N PRO A 274 -25.25 30.59 -14.19
CA PRO A 274 -25.14 31.67 -13.20
C PRO A 274 -24.65 31.18 -11.83
N PHE A 275 -25.07 29.97 -11.43
CA PHE A 275 -24.64 29.36 -10.16
C PHE A 275 -23.21 28.84 -10.26
N LEU A 276 -22.88 28.16 -11.38
CA LEU A 276 -21.55 27.64 -11.66
C LEU A 276 -20.48 28.72 -11.60
N LYS A 277 -20.70 29.88 -12.22
CA LYS A 277 -19.74 30.99 -12.18
C LYS A 277 -19.41 31.44 -10.75
N GLN A 278 -20.43 31.49 -9.88
CA GLN A 278 -20.25 31.90 -8.50
C GLN A 278 -19.54 30.83 -7.67
N ILE A 279 -19.82 29.54 -7.93
CA ILE A 279 -19.13 28.42 -7.30
C ILE A 279 -17.63 28.41 -7.70
N LEU A 280 -17.35 28.54 -9.01
CA LEU A 280 -15.98 28.61 -9.52
C LEU A 280 -15.18 29.80 -8.96
N GLN A 281 -15.85 30.95 -8.75
CA GLN A 281 -15.21 32.10 -8.11
C GLN A 281 -14.74 31.77 -6.69
N LYS A 282 -15.48 30.93 -5.94
CA LYS A 282 -15.07 30.50 -4.60
C LYS A 282 -13.92 29.48 -4.62
N CYS A 283 -13.79 28.69 -5.69
CA CYS A 283 -12.64 27.80 -5.88
C CYS A 283 -11.34 28.54 -6.20
N ASP A 284 -11.39 29.86 -6.40
CA ASP A 284 -10.26 30.80 -6.61
C ASP A 284 -9.23 30.29 -7.63
N GLY A 285 -9.70 29.60 -8.67
CA GLY A 285 -8.85 29.03 -9.73
C GLY A 285 -7.95 27.89 -9.29
N VAL A 286 -8.11 27.32 -8.08
CA VAL A 286 -7.30 26.21 -7.58
C VAL A 286 -7.77 24.90 -8.17
N PRO A 287 -6.95 24.19 -9.00
CA PRO A 287 -7.36 22.98 -9.71
C PRO A 287 -7.92 21.90 -8.78
N LEU A 288 -7.31 21.64 -7.63
CA LEU A 288 -7.81 20.63 -6.68
C LEU A 288 -9.25 20.94 -6.23
N ALA A 289 -9.54 22.19 -5.85
CA ALA A 289 -10.89 22.59 -5.43
C ALA A 289 -11.88 22.48 -6.60
N ILE A 290 -11.48 22.91 -7.81
CA ILE A 290 -12.31 22.84 -9.01
C ILE A 290 -12.68 21.39 -9.32
N VAL A 291 -11.70 20.49 -9.32
CA VAL A 291 -11.89 19.07 -9.67
C VAL A 291 -12.76 18.36 -8.64
N THR A 292 -12.50 18.53 -7.34
CA THR A 292 -13.29 17.89 -6.27
C THR A 292 -14.73 18.39 -6.28
N VAL A 293 -14.98 19.68 -6.47
CA VAL A 293 -16.32 20.25 -6.56
C VAL A 293 -17.04 19.77 -7.84
N ALA A 294 -16.35 19.72 -8.98
CA ALA A 294 -16.91 19.22 -10.23
C ALA A 294 -17.39 17.76 -10.08
N LYS A 295 -16.54 16.90 -9.49
CA LYS A 295 -16.88 15.49 -9.25
C LYS A 295 -18.08 15.35 -8.29
N SER A 296 -18.13 16.13 -7.21
CA SER A 296 -19.24 16.14 -6.26
C SER A 296 -20.56 16.64 -6.87
N MET A 297 -20.49 17.44 -7.93
CA MET A 297 -21.65 17.92 -8.67
C MET A 297 -22.02 17.06 -9.88
N LYS A 298 -21.25 16.02 -10.19
CA LYS A 298 -21.49 15.12 -11.32
C LYS A 298 -22.88 14.49 -11.23
N GLY A 299 -23.61 14.47 -12.34
CA GLY A 299 -24.97 13.93 -12.43
C GLY A 299 -26.08 14.80 -11.81
N LYS A 300 -25.76 15.96 -11.22
CA LYS A 300 -26.75 16.89 -10.65
C LYS A 300 -27.30 17.82 -11.74
N LEU A 301 -28.25 17.35 -12.52
CA LEU A 301 -28.79 18.06 -13.70
C LEU A 301 -29.81 19.15 -13.36
N LEU A 302 -30.39 19.19 -12.16
CA LEU A 302 -31.45 20.10 -11.81
C LEU A 302 -30.92 21.41 -11.19
N PRO A 303 -31.38 22.59 -11.63
CA PRO A 303 -30.93 23.89 -11.11
C PRO A 303 -31.06 24.05 -9.59
N ARG A 304 -32.01 23.37 -8.96
CA ARG A 304 -32.21 23.38 -7.51
C ARG A 304 -31.00 22.83 -6.75
N HIS A 305 -30.27 21.83 -7.30
CA HIS A 305 -29.08 21.28 -6.67
C HIS A 305 -27.93 22.31 -6.67
N TRP A 306 -27.80 23.05 -7.76
CA TRP A 306 -26.79 24.12 -7.90
C TRP A 306 -27.08 25.31 -7.00
N LYS A 307 -28.39 25.67 -6.87
CA LYS A 307 -28.81 26.72 -5.96
C LYS A 307 -28.54 26.36 -4.50
N LEU A 308 -28.78 25.09 -4.12
CA LEU A 308 -28.46 24.59 -2.78
C LEU A 308 -26.96 24.60 -2.53
N ALA A 309 -26.17 24.06 -3.45
CA ALA A 309 -24.71 24.12 -3.38
C ALA A 309 -24.24 25.58 -3.20
N LEU A 310 -24.68 26.50 -4.03
CA LEU A 310 -24.29 27.91 -3.92
C LEU A 310 -24.65 28.53 -2.55
N SER A 311 -25.77 28.13 -1.93
CA SER A 311 -26.10 28.60 -0.58
C SER A 311 -25.11 28.17 0.47
N GLU A 312 -24.47 26.98 0.34
CA GLU A 312 -23.37 26.54 1.20
C GLU A 312 -22.08 27.28 0.85
N PHE A 313 -21.73 27.36 -0.44
CA PHE A 313 -20.54 28.10 -0.91
C PHE A 313 -20.54 29.59 -0.51
N SER A 314 -21.72 30.21 -0.30
CA SER A 314 -21.78 31.60 0.17
C SER A 314 -21.23 31.80 1.57
N LYS A 315 -21.11 30.74 2.38
CA LYS A 315 -20.56 30.74 3.74
C LYS A 315 -19.05 30.49 3.76
N PHE A 316 -18.46 30.06 2.66
CA PHE A 316 -17.07 29.66 2.57
C PHE A 316 -16.15 30.87 2.49
N GLU A 317 -15.09 30.83 3.31
CA GLU A 317 -14.07 31.87 3.40
C GLU A 317 -12.71 31.41 2.84
N SER A 318 -12.52 30.09 2.72
CA SER A 318 -11.27 29.48 2.32
C SER A 318 -11.46 28.37 1.27
N ILE A 319 -10.34 27.95 0.65
CA ILE A 319 -10.32 26.79 -0.26
C ILE A 319 -10.65 25.49 0.50
N ILE A 320 -10.22 25.40 1.76
CA ILE A 320 -10.52 24.26 2.63
C ILE A 320 -12.05 24.11 2.79
N ASP A 321 -12.77 25.19 2.91
CA ASP A 321 -14.26 25.13 2.96
C ASP A 321 -14.86 24.58 1.66
N CYS A 322 -14.29 24.93 0.51
CA CYS A 322 -14.70 24.36 -0.78
C CYS A 322 -14.45 22.83 -0.81
N LEU A 323 -13.35 22.35 -0.24
CA LEU A 323 -13.07 20.93 -0.13
C LEU A 323 -14.02 20.23 0.84
N LYS A 324 -14.39 20.88 1.98
CA LYS A 324 -15.40 20.38 2.93
C LYS A 324 -16.75 20.08 2.26
N PHE A 325 -17.15 20.87 1.29
CA PHE A 325 -18.38 20.59 0.52
C PHE A 325 -18.34 19.21 -0.14
N SER A 326 -17.19 18.84 -0.72
CA SER A 326 -17.04 17.53 -1.36
C SER A 326 -17.12 16.38 -0.34
N TYR A 327 -16.54 16.57 0.84
CA TYR A 327 -16.66 15.66 1.96
C TYR A 327 -18.10 15.53 2.47
N GLU A 328 -18.83 16.63 2.63
CA GLU A 328 -20.23 16.65 3.10
C GLU A 328 -21.21 15.98 2.11
N CYS A 329 -20.83 15.91 0.83
CA CYS A 329 -21.61 15.19 -0.19
C CYS A 329 -21.49 13.65 -0.08
N LEU A 330 -20.54 13.14 0.70
CA LEU A 330 -20.35 11.70 0.91
C LEU A 330 -21.40 11.12 1.87
N GLU A 331 -21.66 9.82 1.73
CA GLU A 331 -22.36 9.03 2.74
C GLU A 331 -21.54 9.00 4.05
N GLN A 332 -22.22 8.97 5.21
CA GLN A 332 -21.57 9.01 6.53
C GLN A 332 -20.45 7.99 6.68
N GLN A 333 -20.64 6.76 6.22
CA GLN A 333 -19.63 5.71 6.30
C GLN A 333 -18.37 6.07 5.49
N CYS A 334 -18.54 6.66 4.29
CA CYS A 334 -17.40 7.13 3.49
C CYS A 334 -16.70 8.32 4.16
N GLN A 335 -17.44 9.20 4.83
CA GLN A 335 -16.90 10.33 5.60
C GLN A 335 -15.99 9.84 6.73
N GLU A 336 -16.47 8.89 7.53
CA GLU A 336 -15.71 8.32 8.64
C GLU A 336 -14.43 7.60 8.16
N CYS A 337 -14.52 6.82 7.08
CA CYS A 337 -13.37 6.17 6.45
C CYS A 337 -12.35 7.18 5.90
N PHE A 338 -12.82 8.24 5.25
CA PHE A 338 -11.96 9.32 4.75
C PHE A 338 -11.16 9.99 5.86
N LEU A 339 -11.80 10.33 6.99
CA LEU A 339 -11.11 10.98 8.12
C LEU A 339 -9.99 10.09 8.67
N CYS A 340 -10.14 8.77 8.63
CA CYS A 340 -9.10 7.85 9.08
C CYS A 340 -7.86 7.83 8.20
N CYS A 341 -7.97 8.17 6.92
CA CYS A 341 -6.80 8.31 6.05
C CYS A 341 -5.84 9.42 6.51
N ALA A 342 -6.36 10.45 7.20
CA ALA A 342 -5.54 11.53 7.74
C ALA A 342 -4.64 11.13 8.92
N LEU A 343 -4.80 9.91 9.47
CA LEU A 343 -3.92 9.36 10.50
C LEU A 343 -2.53 8.98 9.96
N TYR A 344 -2.43 8.74 8.65
CA TYR A 344 -1.17 8.44 7.99
C TYR A 344 -0.34 9.71 7.73
N PRO A 345 0.99 9.60 7.54
CA PRO A 345 1.83 10.73 7.17
C PRO A 345 1.37 11.44 5.89
N GLU A 346 1.86 12.66 5.67
CA GLU A 346 1.68 13.35 4.38
C GLU A 346 2.37 12.56 3.27
N ASP A 347 1.77 12.54 2.08
CA ASP A 347 2.26 11.83 0.88
C ASP A 347 2.52 10.33 1.08
N TYR A 348 1.97 9.74 2.14
CA TYR A 348 2.12 8.32 2.40
C TYR A 348 1.30 7.50 1.40
N GLU A 349 1.96 6.50 0.84
CA GLU A 349 1.34 5.51 -0.05
C GLU A 349 0.72 4.42 0.83
N ILE A 350 -0.59 4.54 1.09
CA ILE A 350 -1.33 3.61 1.95
C ILE A 350 -1.75 2.42 1.09
N GLU A 351 -1.31 1.24 1.45
CA GLU A 351 -1.77 0.01 0.81
C GLU A 351 -3.29 -0.16 1.01
N LYS A 352 -4.04 -0.43 -0.07
CA LYS A 352 -5.50 -0.51 -0.03
C LYS A 352 -6.00 -1.55 0.97
N GLU A 353 -5.38 -2.72 0.98
CA GLU A 353 -5.77 -3.82 1.87
C GLU A 353 -5.50 -3.46 3.35
N GLU A 354 -4.35 -2.84 3.66
CA GLU A 354 -4.03 -2.36 5.01
C GLU A 354 -5.09 -1.37 5.51
N LEU A 355 -5.47 -0.41 4.66
CA LEU A 355 -6.45 0.62 5.01
C LEU A 355 -7.85 0.03 5.22
N ILE A 356 -8.28 -0.89 4.36
CA ILE A 356 -9.57 -1.58 4.47
C ILE A 356 -9.61 -2.41 5.77
N GLU A 357 -8.54 -3.14 6.06
CA GLU A 357 -8.39 -3.90 7.30
C GLU A 357 -8.53 -2.98 8.52
N TYR A 358 -7.84 -1.83 8.51
CA TYR A 358 -7.95 -0.84 9.57
C TYR A 358 -9.40 -0.35 9.75
N TRP A 359 -10.12 -0.03 8.67
CA TRP A 359 -11.53 0.38 8.73
C TRP A 359 -12.46 -0.71 9.29
N ILE A 360 -12.18 -1.98 8.96
CA ILE A 360 -12.93 -3.12 9.49
C ILE A 360 -12.69 -3.28 11.01
N GLU A 361 -11.43 -3.15 11.45
CA GLU A 361 -11.06 -3.29 12.86
C GLU A 361 -11.60 -2.12 13.72
N GLU A 362 -11.62 -0.91 13.19
CA GLU A 362 -12.29 0.25 13.79
C GLU A 362 -13.81 0.06 13.89
N GLY A 363 -14.39 -0.82 13.07
CA GLY A 363 -15.83 -1.03 12.98
C GLY A 363 -16.54 -0.01 12.09
N LEU A 364 -15.80 0.68 11.20
CA LEU A 364 -16.37 1.63 10.24
C LEU A 364 -17.07 0.89 9.08
N ILE A 365 -16.55 -0.28 8.72
CA ILE A 365 -17.17 -1.19 7.77
C ILE A 365 -17.84 -2.30 8.55
N TYR A 366 -19.14 -2.20 8.70
CA TYR A 366 -19.93 -3.22 9.38
C TYR A 366 -21.20 -3.55 8.59
N LYS A 367 -21.62 -4.80 8.65
CA LYS A 367 -22.98 -5.21 8.29
C LYS A 367 -23.30 -6.49 9.03
N GLU A 368 -24.38 -6.48 9.79
CA GLU A 368 -24.87 -7.67 10.47
C GLU A 368 -25.03 -8.84 9.48
N GLY A 369 -24.46 -9.99 9.79
CA GLY A 369 -24.57 -11.22 9.00
C GLY A 369 -23.71 -11.32 7.73
N LYS A 370 -22.72 -10.42 7.50
CA LYS A 370 -21.81 -10.54 6.36
C LYS A 370 -20.48 -11.19 6.69
N THR A 371 -19.93 -11.91 5.71
CA THR A 371 -18.59 -12.49 5.72
C THR A 371 -17.52 -11.38 5.69
N ARG A 372 -16.28 -11.71 6.10
CA ARG A 372 -15.14 -10.78 6.01
C ARG A 372 -14.88 -10.36 4.57
N GLU A 373 -15.00 -11.25 3.63
CA GLU A 373 -14.91 -10.99 2.20
C GLU A 373 -15.91 -9.90 1.74
N ALA A 374 -17.17 -9.99 2.18
CA ALA A 374 -18.16 -8.95 1.86
C ALA A 374 -17.87 -7.59 2.54
N MET A 375 -17.15 -7.55 3.65
CA MET A 375 -16.66 -6.32 4.26
C MET A 375 -15.47 -5.77 3.48
N ASN A 376 -14.58 -6.61 3.00
CA ASN A 376 -13.46 -6.22 2.14
C ASN A 376 -13.97 -5.59 0.84
N TRP A 377 -14.88 -6.24 0.10
CA TRP A 377 -15.50 -5.65 -1.10
C TRP A 377 -16.17 -4.31 -0.83
N LYS A 378 -16.82 -4.16 0.34
CA LYS A 378 -17.38 -2.85 0.72
C LYS A 378 -16.29 -1.81 0.98
N GLY A 379 -15.13 -2.21 1.49
CA GLY A 379 -13.96 -1.36 1.65
C GLY A 379 -13.46 -0.84 0.31
N HIS A 380 -13.33 -1.71 -0.70
CA HIS A 380 -12.97 -1.32 -2.06
C HIS A 380 -14.01 -0.36 -2.67
N ASP A 381 -15.32 -0.63 -2.53
CA ASP A 381 -16.39 0.28 -2.98
C ASP A 381 -16.27 1.70 -2.35
N ILE A 382 -15.86 1.77 -1.07
CA ILE A 382 -15.60 3.05 -0.41
C ILE A 382 -14.36 3.72 -0.98
N LEU A 383 -13.25 2.97 -1.17
CA LEU A 383 -12.02 3.49 -1.79
C LEU A 383 -12.29 4.05 -3.18
N ASP A 384 -12.99 3.30 -4.02
CA ASP A 384 -13.35 3.74 -5.37
C ASP A 384 -14.17 5.04 -5.34
N LYS A 385 -15.15 5.14 -4.44
CA LYS A 385 -15.92 6.37 -4.25
C LYS A 385 -15.07 7.56 -3.81
N LEU A 386 -14.07 7.34 -2.92
CA LEU A 386 -13.16 8.40 -2.48
C LEU A 386 -12.21 8.84 -3.60
N VAL A 387 -11.72 7.91 -4.40
CA VAL A 387 -10.89 8.18 -5.58
C VAL A 387 -11.70 8.88 -6.68
N ASP A 388 -12.92 8.39 -6.96
CA ASP A 388 -13.82 9.01 -7.95
C ASP A 388 -14.18 10.45 -7.62
N ASN A 389 -14.28 10.78 -6.33
CA ASN A 389 -14.52 12.16 -5.87
C ASN A 389 -13.22 12.97 -5.70
N CYS A 390 -12.06 12.43 -6.11
CA CYS A 390 -10.74 13.07 -5.98
C CYS A 390 -10.38 13.47 -4.54
N LEU A 391 -10.89 12.73 -3.55
CA LEU A 391 -10.54 12.86 -2.14
C LEU A 391 -9.35 11.96 -1.77
N LEU A 392 -9.09 10.92 -2.56
CA LEU A 392 -7.87 10.12 -2.56
C LEU A 392 -7.32 10.01 -3.99
N GLN A 393 -6.04 9.74 -4.12
CA GLN A 393 -5.38 9.42 -5.38
C GLN A 393 -4.99 7.94 -5.38
N SER A 394 -5.29 7.22 -6.47
CA SER A 394 -4.80 5.86 -6.66
C SER A 394 -3.36 5.90 -7.18
N ILE A 395 -2.50 5.05 -6.62
CA ILE A 395 -1.08 4.92 -6.95
C ILE A 395 -0.78 3.42 -7.08
N GLU A 396 -0.02 3.04 -8.08
CA GLU A 396 0.61 1.72 -8.17
C GLU A 396 2.06 1.84 -7.65
N TYR A 397 2.39 1.06 -6.65
CA TYR A 397 3.73 1.06 -6.04
C TYR A 397 4.22 -0.39 -5.86
N GLU A 398 5.36 -0.76 -6.49
CA GLU A 398 5.98 -2.08 -6.39
C GLU A 398 5.00 -3.26 -6.64
N ASP A 399 4.10 -3.14 -7.64
CA ASP A 399 3.02 -4.08 -7.96
C ASP A 399 1.86 -4.15 -6.93
N GLU A 400 1.83 -3.23 -5.94
CA GLU A 400 0.74 -3.11 -4.97
C GLU A 400 -0.16 -1.90 -5.28
N GLU A 401 -1.45 -2.08 -5.08
CA GLU A 401 -2.43 -1.00 -5.23
C GLU A 401 -2.49 -0.13 -3.97
N CYS A 402 -2.03 1.11 -4.08
CA CYS A 402 -1.99 2.08 -3.00
C CYS A 402 -2.93 3.26 -3.24
N VAL A 403 -3.23 3.99 -2.17
CA VAL A 403 -3.90 5.29 -2.22
C VAL A 403 -3.09 6.32 -1.42
N SER A 404 -3.16 7.58 -1.83
CA SER A 404 -2.61 8.69 -1.04
C SER A 404 -3.63 9.81 -0.88
N MET A 405 -3.44 10.61 0.17
CA MET A 405 -4.26 11.77 0.47
C MET A 405 -3.44 13.04 0.26
N HIS A 406 -3.94 13.94 -0.60
CA HIS A 406 -3.31 15.25 -0.77
C HIS A 406 -3.33 16.04 0.53
N ASP A 407 -2.26 16.75 0.84
CA ASP A 407 -2.06 17.48 2.09
C ASP A 407 -3.16 18.50 2.46
N LEU A 408 -3.72 19.23 1.48
CA LEU A 408 -4.87 20.11 1.74
C LEU A 408 -6.12 19.33 2.18
N LEU A 409 -6.31 18.12 1.66
CA LEU A 409 -7.41 17.25 2.08
C LEU A 409 -7.15 16.66 3.46
N ARG A 410 -5.89 16.36 3.78
CA ARG A 410 -5.47 15.92 5.11
C ARG A 410 -5.64 17.04 6.13
N GLU A 411 -5.23 18.27 5.81
CA GLU A 411 -5.46 19.47 6.64
C GLU A 411 -6.95 19.67 6.92
N MET A 412 -7.79 19.61 5.89
CA MET A 412 -9.25 19.65 6.02
C MET A 412 -9.78 18.53 6.93
N ALA A 413 -9.34 17.30 6.76
CA ALA A 413 -9.79 16.17 7.55
C ALA A 413 -9.44 16.33 9.04
N LEU A 414 -8.25 16.87 9.35
CA LEU A 414 -7.82 17.17 10.72
C LEU A 414 -8.57 18.36 11.33
N GLU A 415 -8.93 19.39 10.55
CA GLU A 415 -9.82 20.45 11.03
C GLU A 415 -11.23 19.93 11.38
N ILE A 416 -11.77 18.99 10.57
CA ILE A 416 -13.07 18.35 10.83
C ILE A 416 -12.98 17.47 12.09
N SER A 417 -11.81 16.92 12.38
CA SER A 417 -11.58 15.95 13.46
C SER A 417 -10.65 16.49 14.56
N PRO A 418 -11.07 17.52 15.34
CA PRO A 418 -10.23 18.10 16.38
C PRO A 418 -9.93 17.14 17.56
N GLN A 419 -10.62 16.00 17.61
CA GLN A 419 -10.35 14.90 18.56
C GLN A 419 -9.24 13.96 18.09
N PHE A 420 -8.64 14.20 16.94
CA PHE A 420 -7.46 13.48 16.47
C PHE A 420 -6.20 14.27 16.84
N LEU A 421 -5.21 13.57 17.36
CA LEU A 421 -3.85 14.09 17.53
C LEU A 421 -2.96 13.35 16.55
N VAL A 422 -2.62 14.00 15.44
CA VAL A 422 -1.84 13.39 14.38
C VAL A 422 -0.54 14.16 14.18
N LYS A 423 0.55 13.48 14.49
CA LYS A 423 1.93 13.95 14.30
C LYS A 423 2.76 12.82 13.67
N ALA A 424 2.18 12.16 12.66
CA ALA A 424 2.79 11.07 11.95
C ALA A 424 3.81 11.59 10.92
N GLY A 425 4.98 10.96 10.82
CA GLY A 425 5.98 11.25 9.81
C GLY A 425 6.64 12.64 9.91
N ILE A 426 6.72 13.23 11.10
CA ILE A 426 7.36 14.55 11.30
C ILE A 426 8.65 14.48 12.11
N ALA A 427 9.26 13.29 12.13
CA ALA A 427 10.55 13.01 12.78
C ALA A 427 10.60 13.43 14.27
N LEU A 428 9.54 13.18 15.03
CA LEU A 428 9.53 13.40 16.48
C LEU A 428 10.51 12.46 17.17
N GLU A 429 11.40 13.01 18.00
CA GLU A 429 12.29 12.21 18.87
C GLU A 429 11.64 11.88 20.21
N LYS A 430 10.59 12.59 20.59
CA LYS A 430 9.87 12.45 21.88
C LYS A 430 8.37 12.50 21.67
N LEU A 431 7.63 11.93 22.63
CA LEU A 431 6.18 12.06 22.66
C LEU A 431 5.74 13.53 22.74
N PRO A 432 4.52 13.84 22.24
CA PRO A 432 3.90 15.15 22.45
C PRO A 432 3.84 15.54 23.93
N GLU A 433 3.86 16.83 24.18
CA GLU A 433 3.79 17.40 25.54
C GLU A 433 2.49 17.02 26.25
N GLU A 434 2.50 16.96 27.61
CA GLU A 434 1.36 16.51 28.42
C GLU A 434 0.06 17.25 28.08
N HIS A 435 0.12 18.56 27.81
CA HIS A 435 -1.05 19.38 27.49
C HIS A 435 -1.71 19.04 26.13
N GLU A 436 -1.02 18.33 25.25
CA GLU A 436 -1.57 17.89 23.96
C GLU A 436 -2.42 16.60 24.11
N TRP A 437 -2.19 15.83 25.18
CA TRP A 437 -2.96 14.63 25.50
C TRP A 437 -4.28 15.00 26.19
N ARG A 438 -5.21 15.52 25.40
CA ARG A 438 -6.52 15.98 25.89
C ARG A 438 -7.45 14.79 26.19
N GLU A 439 -8.27 14.92 27.21
CA GLU A 439 -9.21 13.86 27.66
C GLU A 439 -10.24 13.44 26.58
N ASN A 440 -10.55 14.32 25.63
CA ASN A 440 -11.49 14.10 24.54
C ASN A 440 -10.86 13.53 23.26
N LEU A 441 -9.58 13.15 23.27
CA LEU A 441 -8.96 12.51 22.13
C LEU A 441 -9.60 11.15 21.84
N LEU A 442 -9.91 10.93 20.56
CA LEU A 442 -10.43 9.66 20.04
C LEU A 442 -9.35 8.83 19.36
N LYS A 443 -8.46 9.51 18.62
CA LYS A 443 -7.39 8.86 17.85
C LYS A 443 -6.08 9.61 18.00
N VAL A 444 -5.01 8.86 18.19
CA VAL A 444 -3.63 9.39 18.22
C VAL A 444 -2.78 8.62 17.22
N SER A 445 -2.14 9.35 16.33
CA SER A 445 -1.16 8.78 15.40
C SER A 445 0.17 9.51 15.52
N LEU A 446 1.19 8.75 15.92
CA LEU A 446 2.60 9.17 16.00
C LEU A 446 3.46 8.17 15.21
N MET A 447 2.89 7.52 14.18
CA MET A 447 3.62 6.55 13.37
C MET A 447 4.75 7.22 12.58
N ARG A 448 5.77 6.43 12.22
CA ARG A 448 6.90 6.85 11.38
C ARG A 448 7.60 8.10 11.92
N ASN A 449 8.04 8.02 13.17
CA ASN A 449 8.84 9.04 13.82
C ASN A 449 10.14 8.43 14.38
N ASP A 450 10.94 9.23 15.04
CA ASP A 450 12.21 8.82 15.65
C ASP A 450 12.12 8.68 17.18
N ILE A 451 10.92 8.41 17.72
CA ILE A 451 10.71 8.29 19.16
C ILE A 451 11.48 7.08 19.68
N THR A 452 12.47 7.32 20.57
CA THR A 452 13.35 6.27 21.08
C THR A 452 12.90 5.70 22.40
N GLU A 453 12.27 6.51 23.24
CA GLU A 453 11.79 6.09 24.55
C GLU A 453 10.56 6.90 24.99
N ILE A 454 9.74 6.28 25.82
CA ILE A 454 8.70 6.96 26.57
C ILE A 454 9.25 7.18 27.98
N PRO A 455 9.49 8.44 28.42
CA PRO A 455 10.13 8.68 29.72
C PRO A 455 9.31 8.12 30.89
N SER A 456 9.97 7.47 31.84
CA SER A 456 9.30 6.93 33.05
C SER A 456 8.72 8.04 33.94
N SER A 457 9.20 9.27 33.81
CA SER A 457 8.69 10.46 34.48
C SER A 457 7.41 11.02 33.86
N MET A 458 7.04 10.58 32.66
CA MET A 458 5.81 10.99 32.01
C MET A 458 4.61 10.33 32.71
N PRO A 459 3.66 11.10 33.24
CA PRO A 459 2.44 10.53 33.79
C PRO A 459 1.64 9.82 32.67
N SER A 460 0.91 8.78 33.03
CA SER A 460 0.00 8.12 32.08
C SER A 460 -0.98 9.13 31.48
N PRO A 461 -1.05 9.31 30.17
CA PRO A 461 -1.96 10.27 29.54
C PRO A 461 -3.43 9.96 29.90
N LYS A 462 -4.15 10.98 30.36
CA LYS A 462 -5.56 10.84 30.76
C LYS A 462 -6.49 10.96 29.56
N CYS A 463 -6.54 9.92 28.75
CA CYS A 463 -7.33 9.87 27.52
C CYS A 463 -8.35 8.70 27.55
N PRO A 464 -9.39 8.77 28.40
CA PRO A 464 -10.34 7.65 28.60
C PRO A 464 -11.19 7.35 27.35
N MET A 465 -11.33 8.32 26.45
CA MET A 465 -12.10 8.18 25.21
C MET A 465 -11.25 7.69 24.02
N LEU A 466 -9.94 7.58 24.19
CA LEU A 466 -9.03 7.17 23.14
C LEU A 466 -9.33 5.74 22.68
N THR A 467 -9.66 5.58 21.40
CA THR A 467 -9.97 4.28 20.79
C THR A 467 -8.80 3.72 19.99
N THR A 468 -7.95 4.57 19.45
CA THR A 468 -6.86 4.18 18.54
C THR A 468 -5.56 4.88 18.91
N LEU A 469 -4.51 4.10 19.07
CA LEU A 469 -3.15 4.58 19.30
C LEU A 469 -2.20 3.91 18.29
N LEU A 470 -1.67 4.71 17.35
CA LEU A 470 -0.73 4.27 16.32
C LEU A 470 0.66 4.82 16.64
N LEU A 471 1.57 3.93 16.99
CA LEU A 471 2.98 4.21 17.32
C LEU A 471 3.93 3.39 16.43
N SER A 472 3.41 2.84 15.33
CA SER A 472 4.20 2.00 14.43
C SER A 472 5.35 2.76 13.76
N ASP A 473 6.38 2.00 13.36
CA ASP A 473 7.56 2.48 12.66
C ASP A 473 8.26 3.63 13.42
N ASN A 474 8.57 3.36 14.70
CA ASN A 474 9.38 4.20 15.57
C ASN A 474 10.62 3.44 16.06
N LYS A 475 11.40 4.04 16.94
CA LYS A 475 12.60 3.44 17.57
C LYS A 475 12.39 3.16 19.06
N ILE A 476 11.13 2.99 19.49
CA ILE A 476 10.77 2.83 20.89
C ILE A 476 11.42 1.55 21.44
N SER A 477 12.23 1.69 22.48
CA SER A 477 12.90 0.58 23.16
C SER A 477 12.18 0.15 24.44
N THR A 478 11.54 1.10 25.13
CA THR A 478 10.86 0.88 26.39
C THR A 478 9.58 1.71 26.51
N ILE A 479 8.57 1.12 27.15
CA ILE A 479 7.29 1.77 27.49
C ILE A 479 7.12 1.66 29.02
N PRO A 480 6.84 2.76 29.76
CA PRO A 480 6.63 2.74 31.19
C PRO A 480 5.46 1.83 31.60
N GLU A 481 5.59 1.15 32.75
CA GLU A 481 4.59 0.19 33.25
C GLU A 481 3.18 0.76 33.37
N ALA A 482 3.04 2.05 33.71
CA ALA A 482 1.76 2.72 33.91
C ALA A 482 1.20 3.40 32.64
N PHE A 483 1.89 3.32 31.50
CA PHE A 483 1.56 4.14 30.33
C PHE A 483 0.10 4.03 29.86
N PHE A 484 -0.46 2.83 29.85
CA PHE A 484 -1.85 2.57 29.39
C PHE A 484 -2.92 2.71 30.49
N GLU A 485 -2.58 3.06 31.74
CA GLU A 485 -3.52 2.98 32.88
C GLU A 485 -4.80 3.81 32.72
N HIS A 486 -4.72 4.94 32.01
CA HIS A 486 -5.86 5.85 31.82
C HIS A 486 -6.42 5.86 30.40
N MET A 487 -6.02 4.88 29.56
CA MET A 487 -6.48 4.75 28.16
C MET A 487 -7.46 3.58 28.00
N LEU A 488 -8.36 3.38 28.96
CA LEU A 488 -9.26 2.21 29.01
C LEU A 488 -10.28 2.12 27.86
N GLY A 489 -10.34 3.14 27.01
CA GLY A 489 -11.15 3.16 25.77
C GLY A 489 -10.52 2.47 24.57
N LEU A 490 -9.22 2.15 24.64
CA LEU A 490 -8.45 1.66 23.50
C LEU A 490 -9.03 0.36 22.91
N LYS A 491 -9.23 0.40 21.60
CA LYS A 491 -9.64 -0.73 20.76
C LYS A 491 -8.49 -1.20 19.86
N ILE A 492 -7.70 -0.26 19.33
CA ILE A 492 -6.57 -0.55 18.44
C ILE A 492 -5.31 0.05 19.04
N VAL A 493 -4.29 -0.80 19.19
CA VAL A 493 -2.91 -0.41 19.53
C VAL A 493 -1.99 -1.00 18.48
N ASP A 494 -1.29 -0.11 17.77
CA ASP A 494 -0.27 -0.49 16.80
C ASP A 494 1.10 -0.01 17.26
N LEU A 495 1.97 -0.95 17.58
CA LEU A 495 3.36 -0.78 17.98
C LEU A 495 4.32 -1.45 16.97
N SER A 496 3.81 -1.86 15.81
CA SER A 496 4.58 -2.57 14.78
C SER A 496 5.84 -1.83 14.37
N LYS A 497 6.88 -2.54 13.91
CA LYS A 497 8.15 -1.99 13.43
C LYS A 497 8.96 -1.21 14.49
N ASN A 498 8.61 -1.31 15.77
CA ASN A 498 9.49 -0.83 16.84
C ASN A 498 10.54 -1.92 17.15
N ARG A 499 11.56 -2.01 16.31
CA ARG A 499 12.54 -3.11 16.30
C ARG A 499 13.36 -3.23 17.59
N GLN A 500 13.44 -2.15 18.37
CA GLN A 500 14.20 -2.11 19.64
C GLN A 500 13.30 -2.38 20.86
N LEU A 501 11.98 -2.47 20.70
CA LEU A 501 11.04 -2.73 21.80
C LEU A 501 11.26 -4.13 22.35
N SER A 502 11.69 -4.22 23.63
CA SER A 502 12.10 -5.49 24.25
C SER A 502 10.97 -6.15 25.05
N ARG A 503 10.05 -5.37 25.62
CA ARG A 503 8.91 -5.84 26.42
C ARG A 503 7.73 -4.86 26.36
N LEU A 504 6.54 -5.38 26.60
CA LEU A 504 5.34 -4.57 26.80
C LEU A 504 5.10 -4.30 28.28
N PRO A 505 4.53 -3.15 28.66
CA PRO A 505 4.17 -2.87 30.04
C PRO A 505 2.95 -3.68 30.51
N SER A 506 2.89 -4.02 31.78
CA SER A 506 1.78 -4.79 32.38
C SER A 506 0.43 -4.09 32.26
N SER A 507 0.42 -2.75 32.19
CA SER A 507 -0.82 -1.95 32.04
C SER A 507 -1.60 -2.27 30.76
N ILE A 508 -0.98 -2.83 29.71
CA ILE A 508 -1.69 -3.23 28.49
C ILE A 508 -2.75 -4.31 28.78
N SER A 509 -2.50 -5.18 29.79
CA SER A 509 -3.45 -6.22 30.19
C SER A 509 -4.74 -5.68 30.82
N LYS A 510 -4.81 -4.37 31.11
CA LYS A 510 -6.00 -3.68 31.64
C LYS A 510 -6.95 -3.18 30.54
N LEU A 511 -6.55 -3.27 29.28
CA LEU A 511 -7.29 -2.74 28.12
C LEU A 511 -8.40 -3.73 27.67
N GLU A 512 -9.39 -3.96 28.50
CA GLU A 512 -10.46 -4.95 28.25
C GLU A 512 -11.26 -4.72 26.94
N LYS A 513 -11.25 -3.49 26.41
CA LYS A 513 -11.90 -3.13 25.14
C LYS A 513 -11.02 -3.37 23.92
N LEU A 514 -9.78 -3.80 24.12
CA LEU A 514 -8.82 -3.99 23.02
C LEU A 514 -9.32 -5.09 22.07
N THR A 515 -9.43 -4.74 20.81
CA THR A 515 -9.81 -5.67 19.72
C THR A 515 -8.64 -6.02 18.81
N THR A 516 -7.63 -5.12 18.72
CA THR A 516 -6.50 -5.27 17.83
C THR A 516 -5.21 -4.84 18.51
N LEU A 517 -4.23 -5.73 18.53
CA LEU A 517 -2.87 -5.50 19.02
C LEU A 517 -1.87 -5.93 17.95
N LEU A 518 -1.15 -4.94 17.40
CA LEU A 518 -0.18 -5.15 16.35
C LEU A 518 1.24 -4.91 16.88
N LEU A 519 2.09 -5.92 16.73
CA LEU A 519 3.49 -5.96 17.20
C LEU A 519 4.42 -6.51 16.12
N TRP A 520 3.96 -6.51 14.87
CA TRP A 520 4.71 -7.00 13.73
C TRP A 520 6.06 -6.28 13.57
N GLU A 521 7.13 -7.04 13.29
CA GLU A 521 8.51 -6.53 13.22
C GLU A 521 9.03 -5.84 14.50
N CYS A 522 8.51 -6.17 15.66
CA CYS A 522 9.18 -5.83 16.92
C CYS A 522 10.27 -6.87 17.21
N GLU A 523 11.37 -6.82 16.47
CA GLU A 523 12.42 -7.85 16.40
C GLU A 523 13.11 -8.15 17.75
N SER A 524 13.13 -7.19 18.67
CA SER A 524 13.71 -7.35 20.01
C SER A 524 12.69 -7.78 21.07
N LEU A 525 11.40 -7.87 20.75
CA LEU A 525 10.33 -8.16 21.71
C LEU A 525 10.38 -9.62 22.16
N ARG A 526 10.62 -9.83 23.47
CA ARG A 526 10.74 -11.16 24.09
C ARG A 526 9.61 -11.46 25.07
N GLU A 527 9.05 -10.43 25.70
CA GLU A 527 8.09 -10.58 26.76
C GLU A 527 6.79 -9.83 26.41
N VAL A 528 5.67 -10.55 26.50
CA VAL A 528 4.31 -10.02 26.40
C VAL A 528 3.60 -10.36 27.70
N PRO A 529 2.99 -9.38 28.40
CA PRO A 529 2.22 -9.62 29.63
C PRO A 529 1.06 -10.58 29.39
N ALA A 530 0.48 -11.10 30.46
CA ALA A 530 -0.69 -11.97 30.39
C ALA A 530 -1.85 -11.29 29.64
N LEU A 531 -2.41 -11.98 28.64
CA LEU A 531 -3.48 -11.50 27.77
C LEU A 531 -4.88 -11.96 28.25
N SER A 532 -4.98 -12.66 29.34
CA SER A 532 -6.20 -13.32 29.84
C SER A 532 -7.41 -12.38 29.99
N ASN A 533 -7.19 -11.09 30.25
CA ASN A 533 -8.26 -10.10 30.41
C ASN A 533 -8.72 -9.49 29.07
N LEU A 534 -7.95 -9.68 27.99
CA LEU A 534 -8.23 -9.11 26.68
C LEU A 534 -9.21 -9.98 25.89
N VAL A 535 -10.27 -10.43 26.52
CA VAL A 535 -11.26 -11.36 25.93
C VAL A 535 -11.95 -10.81 24.67
N GLY A 536 -11.92 -9.50 24.47
CA GLY A 536 -12.44 -8.82 23.28
C GLY A 536 -11.51 -8.88 22.06
N LEU A 537 -10.27 -9.36 22.23
CA LEU A 537 -9.24 -9.33 21.19
C LEU A 537 -9.64 -10.19 19.99
N LYS A 538 -9.59 -9.60 18.80
CA LYS A 538 -9.92 -10.23 17.52
C LYS A 538 -8.68 -10.43 16.65
N LYS A 539 -7.70 -9.52 16.75
CA LYS A 539 -6.46 -9.56 15.97
C LYS A 539 -5.25 -9.40 16.89
N LEU A 540 -4.36 -10.38 16.85
CA LEU A 540 -3.06 -10.36 17.53
C LEU A 540 -1.98 -10.69 16.51
N ASP A 541 -1.08 -9.75 16.28
CA ASP A 541 0.04 -9.95 15.36
C ASP A 541 1.37 -9.85 16.08
N LEU A 542 2.06 -10.97 16.18
CA LEU A 542 3.38 -11.16 16.78
C LEU A 542 4.41 -11.64 15.74
N LEU A 543 4.13 -11.44 14.45
CA LEU A 543 5.05 -11.85 13.38
C LEU A 543 6.39 -11.12 13.50
N ARG A 544 7.48 -11.82 13.21
CA ARG A 544 8.84 -11.28 13.26
C ARG A 544 9.23 -10.66 14.60
N THR A 545 8.72 -11.20 15.71
CA THR A 545 9.18 -10.90 17.07
C THR A 545 10.24 -11.90 17.53
N SER A 546 10.84 -11.67 18.69
CA SER A 546 11.78 -12.61 19.35
C SER A 546 11.16 -13.31 20.57
N ILE A 547 9.84 -13.44 20.62
CA ILE A 547 9.13 -14.11 21.70
C ILE A 547 9.51 -15.59 21.74
N GLU A 548 9.87 -16.08 22.92
CA GLU A 548 10.30 -17.48 23.10
C GLU A 548 9.17 -18.37 23.64
N GLU A 549 8.21 -17.78 24.35
CA GLU A 549 7.04 -18.46 24.93
C GLU A 549 5.75 -17.78 24.51
N LEU A 550 4.67 -18.55 24.33
CA LEU A 550 3.36 -17.98 24.02
C LEU A 550 2.88 -17.11 25.20
N PRO A 551 2.25 -15.95 24.90
CA PRO A 551 1.70 -15.11 25.95
C PRO A 551 0.70 -15.88 26.84
N GLN A 552 0.83 -15.72 28.15
CA GLN A 552 -0.10 -16.34 29.10
C GLN A 552 -1.52 -15.86 28.83
N GLY A 553 -2.50 -16.78 28.88
CA GLY A 553 -3.91 -16.46 28.66
C GLY A 553 -4.32 -16.37 27.18
N LEU A 554 -3.45 -16.73 26.23
CA LEU A 554 -3.82 -16.81 24.80
C LEU A 554 -5.02 -17.72 24.59
N ASN A 555 -5.10 -18.84 25.29
CA ASN A 555 -6.23 -19.78 25.26
C ASN A 555 -7.58 -19.20 25.76
N MET A 556 -7.57 -18.04 26.40
CA MET A 556 -8.78 -17.33 26.86
C MET A 556 -9.33 -16.36 25.81
N LEU A 557 -8.60 -16.09 24.72
CA LEU A 557 -8.96 -15.16 23.67
C LEU A 557 -9.95 -15.78 22.67
N THR A 558 -11.08 -16.25 23.14
CA THR A 558 -12.09 -16.99 22.34
C THR A 558 -12.72 -16.19 21.20
N ASN A 559 -12.50 -14.87 21.15
CA ASN A 559 -12.96 -13.99 20.07
C ASN A 559 -11.90 -13.76 19.00
N LEU A 560 -10.69 -14.33 19.16
CA LEU A 560 -9.59 -14.13 18.22
C LEU A 560 -9.92 -14.71 16.86
N LYS A 561 -9.73 -13.90 15.81
CA LYS A 561 -9.95 -14.22 14.40
C LYS A 561 -8.67 -14.30 13.61
N TYR A 562 -7.70 -13.45 13.94
CA TYR A 562 -6.39 -13.40 13.31
C TYR A 562 -5.30 -13.59 14.36
N LEU A 563 -4.40 -14.52 14.12
CA LEU A 563 -3.22 -14.78 14.93
C LEU A 563 -1.99 -14.90 14.05
N GLY A 564 -1.10 -13.91 14.15
CA GLY A 564 0.24 -13.93 13.58
C GLY A 564 1.25 -14.32 14.66
N LEU A 565 1.98 -15.39 14.46
CA LEU A 565 3.02 -15.88 15.38
C LEU A 565 4.38 -15.84 14.73
N GLY A 566 5.34 -15.20 15.40
CA GLY A 566 6.74 -15.13 15.01
C GLY A 566 7.67 -15.56 16.13
N GLY A 567 8.96 -15.72 15.85
CA GLY A 567 9.97 -15.97 16.86
C GLY A 567 10.34 -17.43 17.05
N ARG A 568 10.66 -17.79 18.30
CA ARG A 568 11.12 -19.12 18.70
C ARG A 568 10.04 -19.95 19.39
N LEU A 569 8.80 -19.83 19.00
CA LEU A 569 7.64 -20.48 19.61
C LEU A 569 7.58 -21.96 19.23
N TYR A 570 8.37 -22.81 19.90
CA TYR A 570 8.72 -24.13 19.38
C TYR A 570 7.93 -25.32 19.94
N GLU A 571 7.30 -25.22 21.10
CA GLU A 571 6.97 -26.46 21.79
C GLU A 571 5.49 -26.69 22.12
N THR A 572 4.60 -25.69 22.08
CA THR A 572 3.24 -25.85 22.64
C THR A 572 2.16 -25.00 21.99
N LEU A 573 2.00 -25.06 20.68
CA LEU A 573 0.82 -24.44 20.04
C LEU A 573 -0.49 -25.20 20.33
N ASP A 574 -0.38 -26.45 20.77
CA ASP A 574 -1.49 -27.37 20.85
C ASP A 574 -2.56 -26.93 21.85
N GLU A 575 -2.23 -26.75 23.13
CA GLU A 575 -3.21 -26.38 24.14
C GLU A 575 -3.81 -24.97 23.96
N PRO A 576 -3.01 -23.91 23.66
CA PRO A 576 -3.55 -22.57 23.49
C PRO A 576 -4.51 -22.43 22.32
N LEU A 577 -4.27 -23.12 21.18
CA LEU A 577 -5.10 -23.03 19.98
C LEU A 577 -6.44 -23.79 20.14
N LEU A 578 -6.54 -24.77 21.02
CA LEU A 578 -7.73 -25.60 21.21
C LEU A 578 -9.02 -24.80 21.50
N ASN A 579 -8.89 -23.63 22.14
CA ASN A 579 -10.04 -22.79 22.53
C ASN A 579 -10.34 -21.67 21.53
N LEU A 580 -9.49 -21.47 20.50
CA LEU A 580 -9.63 -20.38 19.53
C LEU A 580 -10.60 -20.75 18.39
N SER A 581 -11.81 -21.16 18.74
CA SER A 581 -12.82 -21.66 17.79
C SER A 581 -13.27 -20.66 16.73
N LYS A 582 -13.02 -19.35 16.92
CA LYS A 582 -13.36 -18.29 15.96
C LYS A 582 -12.18 -17.90 15.07
N LEU A 583 -11.03 -18.57 15.21
CA LEU A 583 -9.83 -18.24 14.42
C LEU A 583 -10.10 -18.50 12.94
N GLN A 584 -9.88 -17.46 12.13
CA GLN A 584 -10.04 -17.46 10.67
C GLN A 584 -8.68 -17.48 9.96
N HIS A 585 -7.71 -16.72 10.48
CA HIS A 585 -6.38 -16.60 9.88
C HIS A 585 -5.31 -16.98 10.90
N LEU A 586 -4.47 -17.94 10.53
CA LEU A 586 -3.29 -18.35 11.29
C LEU A 586 -2.04 -18.21 10.43
N LEU A 587 -1.14 -17.30 10.83
CA LEU A 587 0.13 -17.07 10.19
C LEU A 587 1.26 -17.47 11.15
N VAL A 588 2.19 -18.29 10.70
CA VAL A 588 3.35 -18.72 11.50
C VAL A 588 4.62 -18.48 10.72
N THR A 589 5.53 -17.68 11.29
CA THR A 589 6.84 -17.38 10.68
C THR A 589 7.95 -17.73 11.66
N ALA A 590 8.81 -18.67 11.32
CA ALA A 590 9.96 -19.00 12.14
C ALA A 590 11.19 -18.14 11.77
N ASN A 591 12.07 -17.85 12.75
CA ASN A 591 13.31 -17.14 12.50
C ASN A 591 14.33 -18.05 11.80
N ARG A 592 15.04 -17.53 10.77
CA ARG A 592 15.97 -18.26 9.89
C ARG A 592 17.16 -18.95 10.60
N HIS A 593 17.42 -18.67 11.87
CA HIS A 593 18.60 -19.14 12.62
C HIS A 593 18.29 -20.15 13.74
N ALA A 594 17.08 -20.69 13.77
CA ALA A 594 16.68 -21.59 14.82
C ALA A 594 16.80 -23.06 14.38
N ASP A 595 17.74 -23.79 14.96
CA ASP A 595 17.95 -25.23 14.76
C ASP A 595 16.98 -26.14 15.53
N THR A 596 15.88 -25.57 16.05
CA THR A 596 14.92 -26.27 16.91
C THR A 596 13.79 -26.91 16.13
N GLU A 597 13.43 -28.12 16.50
CA GLU A 597 12.39 -28.92 15.87
C GLU A 597 11.00 -28.36 16.23
N PHE A 598 10.31 -27.81 15.24
CA PHE A 598 8.89 -27.52 15.35
C PHE A 598 8.12 -28.83 15.17
N LYS A 599 7.54 -29.33 16.24
CA LYS A 599 6.70 -30.50 16.20
C LYS A 599 5.23 -30.11 16.20
N TRP A 600 4.65 -30.27 15.08
CA TRP A 600 3.21 -30.10 14.85
C TRP A 600 2.55 -31.49 15.07
N GLU A 601 2.49 -31.92 16.34
CA GLU A 601 2.22 -33.33 16.66
C GLU A 601 0.75 -33.71 16.81
N THR A 602 -0.21 -32.76 16.87
CA THR A 602 -1.56 -33.16 17.27
C THR A 602 -2.63 -32.80 16.25
N ILE A 603 -3.11 -33.83 15.62
CA ILE A 603 -4.33 -33.88 14.80
C ILE A 603 -5.56 -33.32 15.54
N GLY A 604 -5.54 -33.31 16.88
CA GLY A 604 -6.65 -32.84 17.71
C GLY A 604 -6.98 -31.33 17.59
N ILE A 605 -5.98 -30.48 17.25
CA ILE A 605 -6.17 -29.04 17.08
C ILE A 605 -7.01 -28.72 15.87
N TRP A 606 -6.71 -29.34 14.75
CA TRP A 606 -7.38 -29.08 13.49
C TRP A 606 -8.89 -29.29 13.55
N GLY A 607 -9.33 -30.26 14.33
CA GLY A 607 -10.75 -30.51 14.54
C GLY A 607 -11.47 -29.40 15.32
N LYS A 608 -10.74 -28.48 15.98
CA LYS A 608 -11.29 -27.35 16.72
C LYS A 608 -11.29 -26.05 15.92
N LEU A 609 -10.39 -25.92 14.93
CA LEU A 609 -10.26 -24.73 14.09
C LEU A 609 -11.22 -24.79 12.88
N GLN A 610 -12.50 -24.99 13.13
CA GLN A 610 -13.52 -25.17 12.08
C GLN A 610 -13.75 -23.92 11.23
N ASN A 611 -13.46 -22.74 11.78
CA ASN A 611 -13.61 -21.45 11.09
C ASN A 611 -12.32 -20.97 10.41
N LEU A 612 -11.25 -21.76 10.42
CA LEU A 612 -9.99 -21.37 9.77
C LEU A 612 -10.21 -21.25 8.25
N GLU A 613 -9.96 -20.07 7.71
CA GLU A 613 -10.10 -19.71 6.31
C GLU A 613 -8.73 -19.68 5.61
N LYS A 614 -7.70 -19.15 6.33
CA LYS A 614 -6.34 -19.00 5.79
C LYS A 614 -5.29 -19.57 6.73
N LEU A 615 -4.38 -20.38 6.18
CA LEU A 615 -3.18 -20.90 6.83
C LEU A 615 -1.93 -20.47 6.06
N ASP A 616 -1.06 -19.69 6.68
CA ASP A 616 0.23 -19.25 6.10
C ASP A 616 1.39 -19.73 6.98
N LEU A 617 2.32 -20.47 6.38
CA LEU A 617 3.50 -21.02 7.03
C LEU A 617 4.76 -20.54 6.31
N ASN A 618 5.57 -19.71 6.98
CA ASN A 618 6.76 -19.15 6.38
C ASN A 618 8.02 -19.51 7.18
N SER A 619 9.03 -20.02 6.50
CA SER A 619 10.34 -20.37 7.08
C SER A 619 10.27 -21.39 8.23
N VAL A 620 9.22 -22.19 8.30
CA VAL A 620 9.08 -23.28 9.30
C VAL A 620 9.94 -24.46 8.87
N HIS A 621 11.24 -24.39 9.22
CA HIS A 621 12.27 -25.25 8.62
C HIS A 621 12.20 -26.73 9.03
N ASN A 622 11.53 -27.06 10.12
CA ASN A 622 11.49 -28.43 10.64
C ASN A 622 10.14 -29.12 10.40
N LEU A 623 9.26 -28.49 9.64
CA LEU A 623 7.98 -29.07 9.26
C LEU A 623 8.19 -30.13 8.16
N ASN A 624 7.83 -31.37 8.43
CA ASN A 624 7.91 -32.45 7.44
C ASN A 624 6.65 -32.55 6.56
N MET A 625 5.48 -32.16 7.08
CA MET A 625 4.17 -32.18 6.43
C MET A 625 3.26 -31.15 7.10
N VAL A 626 2.43 -30.43 6.35
CA VAL A 626 1.49 -29.42 6.91
C VAL A 626 0.40 -30.11 7.72
N PHE A 627 -0.22 -31.15 7.15
CA PHE A 627 -1.22 -31.95 7.83
C PHE A 627 -0.64 -33.35 8.04
N GLY A 628 -0.31 -33.68 9.30
CA GLY A 628 0.39 -34.93 9.66
C GLY A 628 -0.40 -36.19 9.32
N GLU A 629 0.28 -37.35 9.45
CA GLU A 629 -0.35 -38.65 9.19
C GLU A 629 -1.47 -38.94 10.21
N VAL A 630 -2.65 -39.28 9.71
CA VAL A 630 -3.80 -39.69 10.54
C VAL A 630 -3.53 -41.01 11.30
N GLY A 631 -2.41 -41.68 11.01
CA GLY A 631 -2.06 -43.00 11.53
C GLY A 631 -1.54 -43.08 12.96
N ALA A 632 -1.27 -41.96 13.64
CA ALA A 632 -0.93 -41.95 15.07
C ALA A 632 -2.18 -42.09 15.99
N ILE A 633 -3.37 -41.94 15.45
CA ILE A 633 -4.64 -42.25 16.11
C ILE A 633 -5.07 -43.62 15.63
N ALA A 634 -5.49 -44.50 16.54
CA ALA A 634 -5.95 -45.86 16.22
C ALA A 634 -6.79 -45.89 14.94
N GLU A 635 -6.62 -46.91 14.10
CA GLU A 635 -7.20 -47.11 12.76
C GLU A 635 -8.73 -46.86 12.63
N SER A 636 -9.42 -46.57 13.73
CA SER A 636 -10.86 -46.35 13.82
C SER A 636 -11.32 -44.91 14.15
N ALA A 637 -10.42 -43.95 14.39
CA ALA A 637 -10.82 -42.61 14.77
C ALA A 637 -10.87 -41.66 13.55
N SER A 638 -12.07 -41.35 13.06
CA SER A 638 -12.29 -40.26 12.11
C SER A 638 -12.06 -38.92 12.78
N LEU A 639 -11.51 -37.95 12.04
CA LEU A 639 -11.44 -36.54 12.50
C LEU A 639 -12.85 -36.02 12.80
N PRO A 640 -12.98 -35.07 13.74
CA PRO A 640 -14.28 -34.46 14.03
C PRO A 640 -14.94 -33.92 12.76
N ALA A 641 -16.25 -34.12 12.64
CA ALA A 641 -17.02 -33.55 11.56
C ALA A 641 -16.85 -32.01 11.54
N GLY A 642 -16.58 -31.43 10.36
CA GLY A 642 -16.35 -30.00 10.20
C GLY A 642 -14.88 -29.55 10.31
N THR A 643 -13.92 -30.45 10.51
CA THR A 643 -12.48 -30.11 10.39
C THR A 643 -12.22 -29.46 9.04
N PHE A 644 -11.57 -28.26 9.04
CA PHE A 644 -11.27 -27.46 7.84
C PHE A 644 -12.47 -27.13 6.93
N SER A 645 -13.69 -27.17 7.47
CA SER A 645 -14.89 -26.89 6.68
C SER A 645 -14.92 -25.47 6.07
N SER A 646 -14.03 -24.59 6.51
CA SER A 646 -13.93 -23.19 6.05
C SER A 646 -12.62 -22.86 5.36
N LEU A 647 -11.61 -23.75 5.34
CA LEU A 647 -10.28 -23.47 4.81
C LEU A 647 -10.31 -23.24 3.31
N GLN A 648 -9.86 -22.05 2.88
CA GLN A 648 -9.87 -21.59 1.50
C GLN A 648 -8.44 -21.44 0.97
N ASP A 649 -7.51 -20.92 1.81
CA ASP A 649 -6.17 -20.58 1.36
C ASP A 649 -5.09 -21.29 2.19
N ILE A 650 -4.13 -21.89 1.51
CA ILE A 650 -2.91 -22.44 2.11
C ILE A 650 -1.71 -21.83 1.40
N SER A 651 -0.85 -21.15 2.18
CA SER A 651 0.44 -20.63 1.69
C SER A 651 1.59 -21.25 2.48
N VAL A 652 2.58 -21.80 1.79
CA VAL A 652 3.76 -22.42 2.41
C VAL A 652 5.02 -21.89 1.73
N ARG A 653 5.85 -21.15 2.48
CA ARG A 653 7.03 -20.46 1.94
C ARG A 653 8.29 -20.79 2.70
N HIS A 654 9.39 -21.05 1.96
CA HIS A 654 10.72 -21.29 2.53
C HIS A 654 10.78 -22.45 3.57
N CYS A 655 9.86 -23.40 3.54
CA CYS A 655 9.80 -24.56 4.43
C CYS A 655 10.66 -25.70 3.88
N ASN A 656 11.98 -25.66 4.16
CA ASN A 656 12.97 -26.48 3.45
C ASN A 656 12.99 -27.99 3.77
N LYS A 657 12.32 -28.45 4.83
CA LYS A 657 12.25 -29.89 5.16
C LYS A 657 10.94 -30.55 4.80
N ILE A 658 9.95 -29.77 4.35
CA ILE A 658 8.66 -30.30 3.95
C ILE A 658 8.82 -31.19 2.72
N LYS A 659 8.34 -32.41 2.80
CA LYS A 659 8.37 -33.39 1.70
C LYS A 659 7.03 -33.53 1.00
N LYS A 660 5.95 -33.40 1.76
CA LYS A 660 4.56 -33.47 1.29
C LYS A 660 3.73 -32.37 1.95
N LEU A 661 2.79 -31.80 1.23
CA LEU A 661 1.89 -30.80 1.82
C LEU A 661 0.87 -31.53 2.73
N CYS A 662 0.19 -32.53 2.18
CA CYS A 662 -0.78 -33.34 2.92
C CYS A 662 -0.87 -34.76 2.36
N SER A 663 -1.50 -35.68 3.12
CA SER A 663 -1.86 -37.02 2.61
C SER A 663 -3.23 -37.00 1.95
N VAL A 664 -3.52 -37.98 1.09
CA VAL A 664 -4.81 -38.17 0.40
C VAL A 664 -5.99 -38.18 1.37
N ARG A 665 -5.80 -38.67 2.58
CA ARG A 665 -6.86 -38.75 3.61
C ARG A 665 -7.47 -37.42 4.00
N TRP A 666 -6.78 -36.29 3.76
CA TRP A 666 -7.26 -34.96 4.06
C TRP A 666 -8.20 -34.35 3.02
N GLN A 667 -8.26 -34.93 1.81
CA GLN A 667 -9.08 -34.41 0.72
C GLN A 667 -10.57 -34.21 1.08
N GLY A 668 -11.13 -35.11 1.88
CA GLY A 668 -12.52 -35.02 2.32
C GLY A 668 -12.81 -33.82 3.24
N TYR A 669 -11.77 -33.24 3.83
CA TYR A 669 -11.84 -32.10 4.76
C TYR A 669 -11.50 -30.76 4.08
N LEU A 670 -10.82 -30.78 2.92
CA LEU A 670 -10.35 -29.58 2.19
C LEU A 670 -11.31 -29.18 1.05
N GLN A 671 -12.59 -29.39 1.24
CA GLN A 671 -13.59 -29.21 0.17
C GLN A 671 -13.81 -27.77 -0.26
N LYS A 672 -13.47 -26.77 0.57
CA LYS A 672 -13.59 -25.34 0.24
C LYS A 672 -12.28 -24.70 -0.20
N LEU A 673 -11.21 -25.49 -0.31
CA LEU A 673 -9.90 -24.97 -0.66
C LEU A 673 -9.92 -24.38 -2.08
N GLN A 674 -9.55 -23.11 -2.19
CA GLN A 674 -9.56 -22.32 -3.42
C GLN A 674 -8.13 -22.02 -3.89
N SER A 675 -7.19 -21.83 -2.97
CA SER A 675 -5.82 -21.47 -3.31
C SER A 675 -4.78 -22.32 -2.57
N ILE A 676 -3.76 -22.75 -3.30
CA ILE A 676 -2.54 -23.35 -2.76
C ILE A 676 -1.35 -22.60 -3.34
N GLU A 677 -0.55 -21.99 -2.47
CA GLU A 677 0.69 -21.31 -2.85
C GLU A 677 1.89 -21.97 -2.17
N VAL A 678 2.87 -22.38 -2.94
CA VAL A 678 4.11 -22.99 -2.40
C VAL A 678 5.34 -22.36 -3.05
N TYR A 679 6.17 -21.73 -2.23
CA TYR A 679 7.36 -21.03 -2.70
C TYR A 679 8.64 -21.51 -1.99
N ASP A 680 9.71 -21.75 -2.76
CA ASP A 680 11.06 -22.05 -2.27
C ASP A 680 11.15 -23.17 -1.21
N CYS A 681 10.34 -24.23 -1.34
CA CYS A 681 10.37 -25.40 -0.49
C CYS A 681 11.27 -26.49 -1.11
N LYS A 682 12.57 -26.48 -0.76
CA LYS A 682 13.63 -27.22 -1.48
C LYS A 682 13.51 -28.75 -1.43
N GLN A 683 12.85 -29.33 -0.43
CA GLN A 683 12.70 -30.77 -0.28
C GLN A 683 11.28 -31.29 -0.62
N LEU A 684 10.39 -30.43 -1.08
CA LEU A 684 9.04 -30.83 -1.43
C LEU A 684 9.05 -31.75 -2.66
N GLU A 685 8.55 -32.97 -2.48
CA GLU A 685 8.47 -33.99 -3.51
C GLU A 685 7.05 -34.17 -4.07
N GLU A 686 6.04 -34.00 -3.21
CA GLU A 686 4.63 -34.20 -3.54
C GLU A 686 3.78 -33.11 -2.88
N ILE A 687 2.78 -32.59 -3.60
CA ILE A 687 1.78 -31.70 -2.99
C ILE A 687 0.82 -32.56 -2.16
N ILE A 688 0.18 -33.56 -2.77
CA ILE A 688 -0.69 -34.50 -2.08
C ILE A 688 -0.06 -35.89 -2.22
N GLY A 689 0.41 -36.45 -1.11
CA GLY A 689 1.10 -37.73 -1.07
C GLY A 689 0.14 -38.93 -1.11
N SER A 690 0.48 -39.94 -1.90
CA SER A 690 -0.25 -41.19 -1.97
C SER A 690 0.24 -42.18 -0.92
N GLU A 691 -0.60 -42.57 0.03
CA GLU A 691 -0.40 -43.72 0.91
C GLU A 691 -1.42 -44.82 0.67
N SER A 692 -2.30 -44.69 -0.33
CA SER A 692 -3.42 -45.60 -0.53
C SER A 692 -3.22 -46.53 -1.69
N LYS A 693 -3.92 -47.64 -1.59
CA LYS A 693 -4.07 -48.70 -2.61
C LYS A 693 -4.58 -48.09 -3.92
N GLU A 694 -4.09 -48.62 -5.05
CA GLU A 694 -4.50 -48.27 -6.41
C GLU A 694 -6.00 -47.94 -6.54
N GLY A 695 -6.31 -46.68 -6.96
CA GLY A 695 -7.67 -46.34 -7.44
C GLY A 695 -8.44 -45.22 -6.71
N GLU A 696 -7.96 -44.61 -5.63
CA GLU A 696 -8.65 -43.48 -5.02
C GLU A 696 -8.35 -42.17 -5.77
N LYS A 697 -9.40 -41.55 -6.35
CA LYS A 697 -9.31 -40.24 -7.01
C LYS A 697 -9.33 -39.12 -5.98
N VAL A 698 -8.33 -38.24 -6.03
CA VAL A 698 -8.34 -36.97 -5.26
C VAL A 698 -9.23 -35.97 -5.97
N THR A 699 -10.08 -35.31 -5.21
CA THR A 699 -10.90 -34.22 -5.70
C THR A 699 -10.79 -33.01 -4.75
N LEU A 700 -10.30 -31.87 -5.27
CA LEU A 700 -10.39 -30.55 -4.66
C LEU A 700 -11.32 -29.71 -5.54
N PRO A 701 -12.65 -29.80 -5.35
CA PRO A 701 -13.62 -29.34 -6.34
C PRO A 701 -13.67 -27.81 -6.51
N ASN A 702 -13.14 -27.06 -5.53
CA ASN A 702 -13.18 -25.61 -5.51
C ASN A 702 -11.79 -24.98 -5.69
N LEU A 703 -10.74 -25.76 -6.03
CA LEU A 703 -9.40 -25.21 -6.22
C LEU A 703 -9.35 -24.39 -7.52
N GLU A 704 -9.10 -23.09 -7.39
CA GLU A 704 -9.06 -22.12 -8.48
C GLU A 704 -7.62 -21.68 -8.79
N ARG A 705 -6.74 -21.66 -7.76
CA ARG A 705 -5.37 -21.14 -7.86
C ARG A 705 -4.36 -22.15 -7.33
N LEU A 706 -3.34 -22.45 -8.13
CA LEU A 706 -2.21 -23.28 -7.73
C LEU A 706 -0.91 -22.59 -8.17
N GLU A 707 -0.16 -22.04 -7.22
CA GLU A 707 1.13 -21.38 -7.48
C GLU A 707 2.27 -22.18 -6.89
N LEU A 708 3.17 -22.63 -7.74
CA LEU A 708 4.30 -23.47 -7.38
C LEU A 708 5.59 -22.86 -7.94
N THR A 709 6.46 -22.36 -7.06
CA THR A 709 7.70 -21.67 -7.45
C THR A 709 8.86 -22.14 -6.60
N GLY A 710 10.06 -22.34 -7.19
CA GLY A 710 11.28 -22.68 -6.45
C GLY A 710 11.26 -24.06 -5.80
N LEU A 711 10.69 -25.09 -6.45
CA LEU A 711 10.49 -26.45 -5.96
C LEU A 711 11.36 -27.47 -6.74
N PRO A 712 12.69 -27.55 -6.52
CA PRO A 712 13.61 -28.32 -7.36
C PRO A 712 13.41 -29.83 -7.30
N LEU A 713 12.79 -30.38 -6.24
CA LEU A 713 12.56 -31.81 -6.07
C LEU A 713 11.11 -32.24 -6.28
N LEU A 714 10.23 -31.33 -6.69
CA LEU A 714 8.83 -31.66 -6.93
C LEU A 714 8.71 -32.69 -8.07
N LYS A 715 8.14 -33.86 -7.77
CA LYS A 715 7.96 -34.98 -8.69
C LYS A 715 6.52 -35.04 -9.20
N THR A 716 5.57 -34.85 -8.31
CA THR A 716 4.15 -34.96 -8.61
C THR A 716 3.34 -33.94 -7.84
N ILE A 717 2.35 -33.37 -8.51
CA ILE A 717 1.29 -32.59 -7.84
C ILE A 717 0.33 -33.59 -7.21
N TYR A 718 0.09 -34.69 -7.93
CA TYR A 718 -0.69 -35.84 -7.51
C TYR A 718 -0.29 -37.07 -8.31
N SER A 719 -0.29 -38.30 -7.69
CA SER A 719 0.02 -39.55 -8.37
C SER A 719 -1.17 -40.02 -9.19
N GLU A 720 -0.99 -40.03 -10.51
CA GLU A 720 -1.75 -40.67 -11.59
C GLU A 720 -3.26 -40.37 -11.70
N ASP A 721 -3.65 -39.85 -12.86
CA ASP A 721 -5.01 -39.66 -13.40
C ASP A 721 -5.92 -38.54 -12.87
N CYS A 722 -5.44 -37.31 -12.75
CA CYS A 722 -6.32 -36.13 -12.65
C CYS A 722 -6.24 -35.22 -13.86
N ASN A 723 -7.37 -35.00 -14.53
CA ASN A 723 -7.56 -33.92 -15.49
C ASN A 723 -7.71 -32.62 -14.75
N PHE A 724 -6.61 -31.93 -14.47
CA PHE A 724 -6.63 -30.50 -14.14
C PHE A 724 -6.65 -29.73 -15.45
N TRP A 725 -7.65 -28.89 -15.64
CA TRP A 725 -7.61 -27.82 -16.62
C TRP A 725 -6.97 -26.62 -15.91
N LEU A 726 -5.74 -26.30 -16.32
CA LEU A 726 -5.04 -25.05 -15.99
C LEU A 726 -5.66 -23.89 -16.77
#